data_56f60668120cb63db6bb278461a5b754
#
_entry.id   56f60668120cb63db6bb278461a5b754
#
_cell.length_a   1.000
_cell.length_b   1.000
_cell.length_c   1.000
_cell.angle_alpha   90.00
_cell.angle_beta   90.00
_cell.angle_gamma   90.00
#
_symmetry.space_group_name_H-M   'P 1'
#
loop_
_entity.id
_entity.type
_entity.pdbx_description
1 polymer ?
#
loop_
_entity_poly.entity_id
_entity_poly.type
_entity_poly.pdbx_seq_one_letter_code
_entity_poly.pdbx_strand_id
1 'polypeptide(L)'
;MIFALVGNQNCGKTTLFNALTGSNQHVGNFPGVTVDQKMGEMRDEKGCSVVDLPGIYSLRPYTQEEIVSRDFIIHEKPDGIINIVDATNIERNLYLTLQLLELRVPMVLALNMMDEVHANGGAIDVQKMSQALGIPVVPISAAKGEGVSELVDQALTVARSRTLPKMTDFCLDDSAVHRCIHAVVHLIADHADRIGVPARFCAAKLIEGGDDLAASLELDENEQELLEHCIVQMENETGLDRNAALADMRYTFIEGVVASSVVKCHESKEHARSMKIDRILTGKYTALPTFLVVMFLTFYLTFNVIGQWLSDLLQLGIDALTGVVDAALTAYGINPVVHSLIIDGVFAGVGSVLVFLPIIVTLFFFLSILEDTGYMARVAFVMDKPLRKIGLSGRSVVPMLIGFGCSVPAIMATRTVSSDRDRKMTILLTPYMSCSAKISIYAFFTAAFFPHYRALVMLGLYVLGILIGIIAALIMNKTAFRGKPVPFVMELPNYRMPGLKSVALLLWEKAKDFLQRAFTVIFLATIIIWFLQSFDTRLNVVADSANSLLALIGQFIAPIFRPLGFGDWRCATALISGFIAKESVVSTLQVLLGGAAISSLLTTRSAISFLVFTLLYTPCVAAIATIRRELDSRLKTVGVVVLQCSVAWVVAFVAYAIAGLV
;
A
#
# COMPACT_ATOMS: atom_id res chain seq x y z
N MET A 1 -28.60 -16.93 6.96
CA MET A 1 -28.45 -16.49 5.57
C MET A 1 -27.21 -15.63 5.48
N ILE A 2 -26.43 -15.79 4.41
CA ILE A 2 -25.22 -15.01 4.17
C ILE A 2 -25.43 -14.13 2.94
N PHE A 3 -25.25 -12.82 3.08
CA PHE A 3 -25.31 -11.86 2.00
C PHE A 3 -23.93 -11.34 1.66
N ALA A 4 -23.60 -11.30 0.37
CA ALA A 4 -22.40 -10.64 -0.14
C ALA A 4 -22.69 -9.18 -0.49
N LEU A 5 -21.99 -8.23 0.15
CA LEU A 5 -22.06 -6.82 -0.21
C LEU A 5 -20.98 -6.50 -1.25
N VAL A 6 -21.42 -6.19 -2.46
CA VAL A 6 -20.55 -6.00 -3.64
C VAL A 6 -20.76 -4.60 -4.22
N GLY A 7 -19.73 -3.97 -4.68
CA GLY A 7 -19.82 -2.66 -5.37
C GLY A 7 -18.48 -2.08 -5.70
N ASN A 8 -18.48 -1.01 -6.47
CA ASN A 8 -17.27 -0.30 -6.88
C ASN A 8 -16.58 0.37 -5.69
N GLN A 9 -15.34 0.77 -5.90
CA GLN A 9 -14.65 1.61 -4.92
C GLN A 9 -15.40 2.95 -4.82
N ASN A 10 -15.51 3.48 -3.60
CA ASN A 10 -16.16 4.77 -3.28
C ASN A 10 -17.69 4.84 -3.49
N CYS A 11 -18.40 3.76 -3.80
CA CYS A 11 -19.86 3.75 -3.92
C CYS A 11 -20.61 3.82 -2.57
N GLY A 12 -19.90 3.92 -1.44
CA GLY A 12 -20.49 3.98 -0.10
C GLY A 12 -20.68 2.61 0.58
N LYS A 13 -20.01 1.57 0.10
CA LYS A 13 -20.11 0.17 0.59
C LYS A 13 -19.85 0.04 2.08
N THR A 14 -18.74 0.57 2.61
CA THR A 14 -18.41 0.53 4.04
C THR A 14 -19.42 1.32 4.88
N THR A 15 -19.98 2.40 4.37
CA THR A 15 -21.03 3.18 5.04
C THR A 15 -22.30 2.32 5.18
N LEU A 16 -22.72 1.65 4.09
CA LEU A 16 -23.86 0.76 4.11
C LEU A 16 -23.62 -0.46 5.03
N PHE A 17 -22.44 -1.07 4.96
CA PHE A 17 -22.08 -2.18 5.85
C PHE A 17 -22.19 -1.79 7.32
N ASN A 18 -21.68 -0.61 7.71
CA ASN A 18 -21.80 -0.11 9.07
C ASN A 18 -23.26 0.20 9.47
N ALA A 19 -24.08 0.66 8.54
CA ALA A 19 -25.50 0.90 8.77
C ALA A 19 -26.25 -0.43 9.01
N LEU A 20 -25.92 -1.48 8.26
CA LEU A 20 -26.53 -2.80 8.36
C LEU A 20 -26.12 -3.57 9.62
N THR A 21 -24.82 -3.50 10.01
CA THR A 21 -24.25 -4.38 11.05
C THR A 21 -24.02 -3.68 12.39
N GLY A 22 -23.84 -2.37 12.39
CA GLY A 22 -23.55 -1.61 13.61
C GLY A 22 -22.18 -1.91 14.21
N SER A 23 -22.15 -2.22 15.54
CA SER A 23 -20.93 -2.55 16.27
C SER A 23 -20.55 -4.05 16.25
N ASN A 24 -21.41 -4.90 15.72
CA ASN A 24 -21.23 -6.36 15.68
C ASN A 24 -20.45 -6.79 14.43
N GLN A 25 -19.17 -6.46 14.37
CA GLN A 25 -18.32 -6.75 13.23
C GLN A 25 -17.14 -7.64 13.65
N HIS A 26 -16.84 -8.64 12.84
CA HIS A 26 -15.63 -9.44 12.91
C HIS A 26 -14.72 -9.08 11.74
N VAL A 27 -13.48 -8.72 12.05
CA VAL A 27 -12.45 -8.40 11.05
C VAL A 27 -11.42 -9.53 11.04
N GLY A 28 -11.21 -10.13 9.89
CA GLY A 28 -10.21 -11.16 9.62
C GLY A 28 -9.64 -10.98 8.24
N ASN A 29 -8.89 -11.97 7.75
CA ASN A 29 -8.46 -12.01 6.36
C ASN A 29 -9.21 -13.12 5.62
N PHE A 30 -9.45 -12.95 4.32
CA PHE A 30 -9.92 -14.06 3.49
C PHE A 30 -8.90 -15.20 3.49
N PRO A 31 -9.35 -16.47 3.45
CA PRO A 31 -8.45 -17.61 3.49
C PRO A 31 -7.37 -17.55 2.39
N GLY A 32 -6.11 -17.70 2.79
CA GLY A 32 -4.96 -17.78 1.87
C GLY A 32 -4.47 -16.45 1.28
N VAL A 33 -5.09 -15.32 1.62
CA VAL A 33 -4.71 -13.99 1.09
C VAL A 33 -4.64 -12.92 2.18
N THR A 34 -3.97 -11.80 1.88
CA THR A 34 -3.82 -10.66 2.81
C THR A 34 -4.92 -9.61 2.65
N VAL A 35 -6.07 -10.00 2.12
CA VAL A 35 -7.24 -9.12 1.93
C VAL A 35 -8.13 -9.21 3.17
N ASP A 36 -8.48 -8.05 3.73
CA ASP A 36 -9.32 -7.97 4.92
C ASP A 36 -10.74 -8.46 4.61
N GLN A 37 -11.23 -9.39 5.43
CA GLN A 37 -12.60 -9.84 5.45
C GLN A 37 -13.34 -9.17 6.60
N LYS A 38 -14.45 -8.49 6.30
CA LYS A 38 -15.35 -7.95 7.31
C LYS A 38 -16.68 -8.67 7.22
N MET A 39 -17.07 -9.27 8.32
CA MET A 39 -18.37 -9.97 8.44
C MET A 39 -19.11 -9.44 9.65
N GLY A 40 -20.41 -9.22 9.53
CA GLY A 40 -21.24 -8.75 10.64
C GLY A 40 -22.66 -9.27 10.54
N GLU A 41 -23.32 -9.48 11.68
CA GLU A 41 -24.75 -9.78 11.74
C GLU A 41 -25.59 -8.54 11.48
N MET A 42 -26.68 -8.69 10.74
CA MET A 42 -27.65 -7.61 10.53
C MET A 42 -28.34 -7.24 11.85
N ARG A 43 -28.51 -5.94 12.11
CA ARG A 43 -29.08 -5.43 13.38
C ARG A 43 -30.50 -5.91 13.62
N ASP A 44 -31.33 -5.91 12.59
CA ASP A 44 -32.77 -6.12 12.71
C ASP A 44 -33.18 -7.55 12.35
N GLU A 45 -32.25 -8.41 11.87
CA GLU A 45 -32.54 -9.76 11.39
C GLU A 45 -31.57 -10.80 11.96
N LYS A 46 -31.99 -11.47 13.04
CA LYS A 46 -31.18 -12.54 13.68
C LYS A 46 -30.92 -13.70 12.74
N GLY A 47 -29.66 -14.13 12.66
CA GLY A 47 -29.21 -15.23 11.81
C GLY A 47 -28.95 -14.84 10.35
N CYS A 48 -28.96 -13.54 10.03
CA CYS A 48 -28.53 -13.02 8.74
C CYS A 48 -27.22 -12.27 8.90
N SER A 49 -26.21 -12.65 8.12
CA SER A 49 -24.88 -12.05 8.14
C SER A 49 -24.57 -11.40 6.80
N VAL A 50 -23.82 -10.30 6.84
CA VAL A 50 -23.30 -9.61 5.65
C VAL A 50 -21.80 -9.72 5.63
N VAL A 51 -21.25 -10.08 4.48
CA VAL A 51 -19.80 -10.08 4.20
C VAL A 51 -19.49 -8.90 3.29
N ASP A 52 -18.63 -7.99 3.77
CA ASP A 52 -18.15 -6.85 2.99
C ASP A 52 -17.02 -7.32 2.08
N LEU A 53 -17.31 -7.47 0.78
CA LEU A 53 -16.31 -7.82 -0.21
C LEU A 53 -15.49 -6.58 -0.62
N PRO A 54 -14.25 -6.74 -1.05
CA PRO A 54 -13.43 -5.63 -1.57
C PRO A 54 -14.15 -4.85 -2.66
N GLY A 55 -13.88 -3.53 -2.73
CA GLY A 55 -14.40 -2.69 -3.81
C GLY A 55 -13.71 -2.99 -5.13
N ILE A 56 -14.47 -3.45 -6.13
CA ILE A 56 -13.97 -3.90 -7.42
C ILE A 56 -14.71 -3.20 -8.56
N TYR A 57 -14.09 -3.13 -9.74
CA TYR A 57 -14.72 -2.58 -10.94
C TYR A 57 -15.16 -3.66 -11.92
N SER A 58 -14.58 -4.84 -11.82
CA SER A 58 -14.91 -6.00 -12.64
C SER A 58 -14.60 -7.29 -11.91
N LEU A 59 -15.11 -8.41 -12.41
CA LEU A 59 -14.78 -9.76 -11.94
C LEU A 59 -13.61 -10.38 -12.74
N ARG A 60 -12.66 -9.57 -13.20
CA ARG A 60 -11.45 -10.05 -13.90
C ARG A 60 -10.35 -10.36 -12.89
N PRO A 61 -9.52 -11.40 -13.11
CA PRO A 61 -8.49 -11.80 -12.16
C PRO A 61 -7.22 -10.94 -12.25
N TYR A 62 -7.36 -9.61 -12.29
CA TYR A 62 -6.21 -8.70 -12.34
C TYR A 62 -5.66 -8.32 -10.97
N THR A 63 -6.54 -8.22 -9.97
CA THR A 63 -6.18 -7.85 -8.60
C THR A 63 -6.59 -8.94 -7.63
N GLN A 64 -5.93 -8.99 -6.46
CA GLN A 64 -6.33 -9.96 -5.42
C GLN A 64 -7.75 -9.70 -4.91
N GLU A 65 -8.16 -8.43 -4.86
CA GLU A 65 -9.51 -8.04 -4.47
C GLU A 65 -10.57 -8.58 -5.44
N GLU A 66 -10.30 -8.54 -6.75
CA GLU A 66 -11.20 -9.06 -7.78
C GLU A 66 -11.29 -10.59 -7.75
N ILE A 67 -10.13 -11.26 -7.54
CA ILE A 67 -10.07 -12.72 -7.38
C ILE A 67 -10.87 -13.15 -6.15
N VAL A 68 -10.61 -12.54 -4.99
CA VAL A 68 -11.28 -12.85 -3.72
C VAL A 68 -12.79 -12.64 -3.83
N SER A 69 -13.24 -11.54 -4.42
CA SER A 69 -14.66 -11.23 -4.56
C SER A 69 -15.36 -12.23 -5.49
N ARG A 70 -14.73 -12.57 -6.63
CA ARG A 70 -15.23 -13.58 -7.56
C ARG A 70 -15.31 -14.95 -6.90
N ASP A 71 -14.21 -15.41 -6.29
CA ASP A 71 -14.10 -16.73 -5.71
C ASP A 71 -15.07 -16.91 -4.53
N PHE A 72 -15.27 -15.86 -3.72
CA PHE A 72 -16.28 -15.88 -2.68
C PHE A 72 -17.70 -16.11 -3.25
N ILE A 73 -18.08 -15.39 -4.30
CA ILE A 73 -19.42 -15.53 -4.90
C ILE A 73 -19.61 -16.91 -5.55
N ILE A 74 -18.56 -17.44 -6.23
CA ILE A 74 -18.64 -18.71 -6.96
C ILE A 74 -18.59 -19.91 -6.01
N HIS A 75 -17.70 -19.92 -5.02
CA HIS A 75 -17.43 -21.07 -4.16
C HIS A 75 -18.26 -21.09 -2.88
N GLU A 76 -18.37 -19.94 -2.19
CA GLU A 76 -19.15 -19.84 -0.95
C GLU A 76 -20.66 -19.73 -1.21
N LYS A 77 -21.07 -19.41 -2.44
CA LYS A 77 -22.47 -19.34 -2.91
C LYS A 77 -23.39 -18.64 -1.89
N PRO A 78 -23.24 -17.32 -1.68
CA PRO A 78 -24.05 -16.59 -0.73
C PRO A 78 -25.55 -16.71 -1.08
N ASP A 79 -26.42 -16.64 -0.07
CA ASP A 79 -27.86 -16.70 -0.25
C ASP A 79 -28.42 -15.54 -1.09
N GLY A 80 -27.69 -14.41 -1.11
CA GLY A 80 -28.00 -13.25 -1.94
C GLY A 80 -26.85 -12.26 -2.04
N ILE A 81 -26.92 -11.43 -3.08
CA ILE A 81 -25.98 -10.33 -3.32
C ILE A 81 -26.71 -9.00 -3.10
N ILE A 82 -26.13 -8.12 -2.28
CA ILE A 82 -26.52 -6.71 -2.21
C ILE A 82 -25.47 -5.95 -3.04
N ASN A 83 -25.84 -5.57 -4.26
CA ASN A 83 -24.98 -4.80 -5.13
C ASN A 83 -25.21 -3.31 -4.93
N ILE A 84 -24.22 -2.58 -4.42
CA ILE A 84 -24.30 -1.14 -4.18
C ILE A 84 -23.69 -0.38 -5.34
N VAL A 85 -24.45 0.56 -5.88
CA VAL A 85 -24.13 1.40 -7.04
C VAL A 85 -24.21 2.87 -6.67
N ASP A 86 -23.21 3.64 -7.06
CA ASP A 86 -23.23 5.10 -6.96
C ASP A 86 -24.14 5.68 -8.05
N ALA A 87 -25.28 6.25 -7.64
CA ALA A 87 -26.26 6.84 -8.55
C ALA A 87 -25.77 8.09 -9.26
N THR A 88 -24.74 8.76 -8.74
CA THR A 88 -24.14 9.95 -9.37
C THR A 88 -23.23 9.58 -10.55
N ASN A 89 -22.75 8.32 -10.57
CA ASN A 89 -21.85 7.79 -11.60
C ASN A 89 -22.32 6.40 -12.09
N ILE A 90 -23.58 6.34 -12.47
CA ILE A 90 -24.32 5.09 -12.65
C ILE A 90 -23.80 4.25 -13.82
N GLU A 91 -23.46 4.88 -14.95
CA GLU A 91 -23.02 4.18 -16.17
C GLU A 91 -21.82 3.24 -15.88
N ARG A 92 -20.84 3.76 -15.16
CA ARG A 92 -19.65 2.99 -14.81
C ARG A 92 -19.90 1.92 -13.76
N ASN A 93 -20.76 2.23 -12.79
CA ASN A 93 -21.06 1.28 -11.71
C ASN A 93 -21.88 0.08 -12.21
N LEU A 94 -22.77 0.27 -13.18
CA LEU A 94 -23.57 -0.79 -13.79
C LEU A 94 -22.72 -1.83 -14.53
N TYR A 95 -21.48 -1.51 -14.93
CA TYR A 95 -20.60 -2.47 -15.60
C TYR A 95 -20.31 -3.71 -14.74
N LEU A 96 -20.06 -3.52 -13.44
CA LEU A 96 -19.92 -4.63 -12.47
C LEU A 96 -21.25 -5.35 -12.27
N THR A 97 -22.35 -4.58 -12.19
CA THR A 97 -23.70 -5.15 -12.03
C THR A 97 -24.03 -6.15 -13.12
N LEU A 98 -23.71 -5.85 -14.40
CA LEU A 98 -23.96 -6.78 -15.49
C LEU A 98 -23.17 -8.09 -15.34
N GLN A 99 -21.94 -8.03 -14.88
CA GLN A 99 -21.15 -9.24 -14.64
C GLN A 99 -21.68 -10.08 -13.47
N LEU A 100 -22.24 -9.41 -12.44
CA LEU A 100 -22.92 -10.11 -11.33
C LEU A 100 -24.21 -10.77 -11.79
N LEU A 101 -24.97 -10.17 -12.70
CA LEU A 101 -26.19 -10.76 -13.29
C LEU A 101 -25.87 -12.06 -14.05
N GLU A 102 -24.74 -12.13 -14.75
CA GLU A 102 -24.27 -13.33 -15.47
C GLU A 102 -24.03 -14.52 -14.52
N LEU A 103 -23.73 -14.28 -13.21
CA LEU A 103 -23.53 -15.33 -12.20
C LEU A 103 -24.84 -15.99 -11.72
N ARG A 104 -26.00 -15.39 -12.02
CA ARG A 104 -27.32 -15.92 -11.67
C ARG A 104 -27.50 -16.22 -10.17
N VAL A 105 -26.96 -15.37 -9.31
CA VAL A 105 -27.19 -15.41 -7.86
C VAL A 105 -28.34 -14.47 -7.53
N PRO A 106 -29.23 -14.79 -6.56
CA PRO A 106 -30.26 -13.86 -6.08
C PRO A 106 -29.65 -12.51 -5.72
N MET A 107 -30.17 -11.41 -6.29
CA MET A 107 -29.53 -10.12 -6.15
C MET A 107 -30.53 -8.97 -6.04
N VAL A 108 -30.17 -7.95 -5.23
CA VAL A 108 -30.83 -6.66 -5.16
C VAL A 108 -29.82 -5.54 -5.45
N LEU A 109 -30.24 -4.54 -6.20
CA LEU A 109 -29.44 -3.34 -6.49
C LEU A 109 -29.77 -2.24 -5.50
N ALA A 110 -28.78 -1.80 -4.71
CA ALA A 110 -28.89 -0.66 -3.82
C ALA A 110 -28.35 0.59 -4.55
N LEU A 111 -29.23 1.47 -4.96
CA LEU A 111 -28.91 2.70 -5.69
C LEU A 111 -28.60 3.79 -4.67
N ASN A 112 -27.32 3.97 -4.33
CA ASN A 112 -26.85 4.85 -3.27
C ASN A 112 -26.60 6.29 -3.75
N MET A 113 -26.48 7.24 -2.80
CA MET A 113 -26.28 8.67 -3.04
C MET A 113 -27.46 9.35 -3.75
N MET A 114 -28.68 8.83 -3.55
CA MET A 114 -29.88 9.42 -4.14
C MET A 114 -30.15 10.83 -3.65
N ASP A 115 -29.72 11.17 -2.45
CA ASP A 115 -29.76 12.53 -1.90
C ASP A 115 -28.89 13.50 -2.71
N GLU A 116 -27.73 13.06 -3.21
CA GLU A 116 -26.87 13.86 -4.08
C GLU A 116 -27.51 14.03 -5.49
N VAL A 117 -28.12 12.96 -6.02
CA VAL A 117 -28.84 13.00 -7.31
C VAL A 117 -29.97 14.04 -7.25
N HIS A 118 -30.81 13.98 -6.23
CA HIS A 118 -31.92 14.93 -6.06
C HIS A 118 -31.43 16.36 -5.79
N ALA A 119 -30.38 16.57 -4.99
CA ALA A 119 -29.81 17.87 -4.73
C ALA A 119 -29.24 18.54 -6.00
N ASN A 120 -28.80 17.76 -6.97
CA ASN A 120 -28.29 18.24 -8.26
C ASN A 120 -29.33 18.26 -9.38
N GLY A 121 -30.63 18.10 -9.06
CA GLY A 121 -31.74 18.20 -10.01
C GLY A 121 -31.87 17.01 -10.95
N GLY A 122 -31.26 15.88 -10.62
CA GLY A 122 -31.41 14.62 -11.34
C GLY A 122 -32.59 13.83 -10.82
N ALA A 123 -33.07 12.87 -11.62
CA ALA A 123 -34.07 11.88 -11.23
C ALA A 123 -33.79 10.53 -11.87
N ILE A 124 -34.08 9.46 -11.15
CA ILE A 124 -33.95 8.10 -11.67
C ILE A 124 -35.30 7.39 -11.53
N ASP A 125 -35.78 6.84 -12.63
CA ASP A 125 -36.96 6.00 -12.65
C ASP A 125 -36.57 4.57 -12.23
N VAL A 126 -36.72 4.34 -10.93
CA VAL A 126 -36.34 3.06 -10.28
C VAL A 126 -37.13 1.88 -10.89
N GLN A 127 -38.39 2.09 -11.27
CA GLN A 127 -39.23 1.01 -11.84
C GLN A 127 -38.74 0.61 -13.23
N LYS A 128 -38.47 1.57 -14.10
CA LYS A 128 -37.92 1.29 -15.44
C LYS A 128 -36.56 0.62 -15.34
N MET A 129 -35.70 1.08 -14.42
CA MET A 129 -34.39 0.48 -14.21
C MET A 129 -34.49 -0.96 -13.71
N SER A 130 -35.39 -1.23 -12.75
CA SER A 130 -35.66 -2.57 -12.27
C SER A 130 -36.18 -3.50 -13.37
N GLN A 131 -37.05 -3.01 -14.24
CA GLN A 131 -37.55 -3.77 -15.40
C GLN A 131 -36.42 -4.07 -16.40
N ALA A 132 -35.58 -3.09 -16.71
CA ALA A 132 -34.49 -3.24 -17.67
C ALA A 132 -33.39 -4.20 -17.17
N LEU A 133 -33.05 -4.14 -15.88
CA LEU A 133 -32.05 -5.03 -15.27
C LEU A 133 -32.61 -6.38 -14.83
N GLY A 134 -33.93 -6.53 -14.73
CA GLY A 134 -34.58 -7.76 -14.31
C GLY A 134 -34.35 -8.14 -12.84
N ILE A 135 -34.02 -7.19 -11.98
CA ILE A 135 -33.78 -7.33 -10.54
C ILE A 135 -34.46 -6.19 -9.76
N PRO A 136 -34.79 -6.36 -8.49
CA PRO A 136 -35.23 -5.25 -7.63
C PRO A 136 -34.14 -4.18 -7.49
N VAL A 137 -34.57 -2.92 -7.60
CA VAL A 137 -33.71 -1.74 -7.39
C VAL A 137 -34.30 -0.93 -6.25
N VAL A 138 -33.49 -0.62 -5.24
CA VAL A 138 -33.91 0.15 -4.06
C VAL A 138 -33.07 1.42 -3.96
N PRO A 139 -33.70 2.61 -3.99
CA PRO A 139 -33.01 3.89 -3.83
C PRO A 139 -32.65 4.09 -2.34
N ILE A 140 -31.41 4.41 -2.05
CA ILE A 140 -30.91 4.62 -0.69
C ILE A 140 -30.02 5.85 -0.56
N SER A 141 -29.90 6.35 0.67
CA SER A 141 -28.78 7.19 1.11
C SER A 141 -28.14 6.55 2.35
N ALA A 142 -27.09 5.77 2.14
CA ALA A 142 -26.41 5.06 3.23
C ALA A 142 -25.88 6.01 4.31
N ALA A 143 -25.44 7.23 3.94
CA ALA A 143 -24.93 8.24 4.86
C ALA A 143 -26.03 8.80 5.77
N LYS A 144 -27.27 8.89 5.29
CA LYS A 144 -28.45 9.38 6.05
C LYS A 144 -29.29 8.24 6.66
N GLY A 145 -29.03 7.00 6.28
CA GLY A 145 -29.81 5.84 6.69
C GLY A 145 -31.17 5.72 5.98
N GLU A 146 -31.42 6.50 4.91
CA GLU A 146 -32.68 6.48 4.17
C GLU A 146 -32.73 5.27 3.24
N GLY A 147 -33.87 4.56 3.19
CA GLY A 147 -34.11 3.40 2.31
C GLY A 147 -33.42 2.09 2.74
N VAL A 148 -32.64 2.11 3.83
CA VAL A 148 -31.86 0.92 4.25
C VAL A 148 -32.76 -0.22 4.72
N SER A 149 -33.82 0.05 5.46
CA SER A 149 -34.79 -0.98 5.91
C SER A 149 -35.50 -1.63 4.72
N GLU A 150 -35.93 -0.84 3.73
CA GLU A 150 -36.55 -1.35 2.50
C GLU A 150 -35.58 -2.23 1.71
N LEU A 151 -34.29 -1.86 1.67
CA LEU A 151 -33.25 -2.68 1.03
C LEU A 151 -33.11 -4.03 1.72
N VAL A 152 -33.13 -4.08 3.06
CA VAL A 152 -33.05 -5.33 3.84
C VAL A 152 -34.24 -6.20 3.56
N ASP A 153 -35.47 -5.66 3.57
CA ASP A 153 -36.69 -6.39 3.29
C ASP A 153 -36.72 -7.00 1.88
N GLN A 154 -36.26 -6.24 0.88
CA GLN A 154 -36.15 -6.71 -0.50
C GLN A 154 -35.06 -7.78 -0.64
N ALA A 155 -33.91 -7.60 -0.01
CA ALA A 155 -32.82 -8.59 -0.02
C ALA A 155 -33.27 -9.92 0.59
N LEU A 156 -33.95 -9.88 1.73
CA LEU A 156 -34.52 -11.08 2.37
C LEU A 156 -35.60 -11.76 1.51
N THR A 157 -36.45 -10.98 0.88
CA THR A 157 -37.49 -11.50 -0.01
C THR A 157 -36.90 -12.24 -1.19
N VAL A 158 -35.91 -11.63 -1.87
CA VAL A 158 -35.21 -12.22 -3.02
C VAL A 158 -34.45 -13.49 -2.62
N ALA A 159 -33.77 -13.48 -1.48
CA ALA A 159 -33.00 -14.62 -0.99
C ALA A 159 -33.92 -15.79 -0.56
N ARG A 160 -35.01 -15.50 0.16
CA ARG A 160 -36.00 -16.53 0.58
C ARG A 160 -36.73 -17.16 -0.60
N SER A 161 -37.12 -16.37 -1.60
CA SER A 161 -37.79 -16.85 -2.81
C SER A 161 -36.80 -17.43 -3.84
N ARG A 162 -35.50 -17.31 -3.63
CA ARG A 162 -34.44 -17.68 -4.59
C ARG A 162 -34.71 -17.13 -5.98
N THR A 163 -35.16 -15.87 -6.04
CA THR A 163 -35.47 -15.22 -7.31
C THR A 163 -34.18 -14.89 -8.04
N LEU A 164 -33.96 -15.55 -9.18
CA LEU A 164 -32.78 -15.34 -10.02
C LEU A 164 -32.96 -14.10 -10.93
N PRO A 165 -31.88 -13.42 -11.29
CA PRO A 165 -31.88 -12.35 -12.29
C PRO A 165 -32.51 -12.85 -13.60
N LYS A 166 -33.47 -12.07 -14.15
CA LYS A 166 -34.13 -12.41 -15.41
C LYS A 166 -33.31 -12.01 -16.63
N MET A 167 -32.59 -10.90 -16.54
CA MET A 167 -31.75 -10.37 -17.61
C MET A 167 -30.32 -10.86 -17.44
N THR A 168 -29.84 -11.68 -18.38
CA THR A 168 -28.46 -12.19 -18.41
C THR A 168 -27.83 -12.03 -19.79
N ASP A 169 -28.62 -11.71 -20.82
CA ASP A 169 -28.17 -11.41 -22.17
C ASP A 169 -28.22 -9.90 -22.43
N PHE A 170 -27.07 -9.35 -22.71
CA PHE A 170 -26.88 -7.90 -22.95
C PHE A 170 -26.52 -7.60 -24.40
N CYS A 171 -26.52 -8.64 -25.26
CA CYS A 171 -26.18 -8.48 -26.65
C CYS A 171 -27.36 -7.89 -27.45
N LEU A 172 -27.02 -7.14 -28.49
CA LEU A 172 -27.98 -6.88 -29.55
C LEU A 172 -28.15 -8.17 -30.36
N ASP A 173 -29.41 -8.52 -30.67
CA ASP A 173 -29.74 -9.67 -31.48
C ASP A 173 -28.92 -9.67 -32.78
N ASP A 174 -28.36 -10.83 -33.13
CA ASP A 174 -27.59 -11.05 -34.35
C ASP A 174 -26.24 -10.31 -34.48
N SER A 175 -25.74 -9.69 -33.38
CA SER A 175 -24.39 -9.10 -33.38
C SER A 175 -23.29 -10.15 -33.45
N ALA A 176 -22.10 -9.79 -33.94
CA ALA A 176 -20.94 -10.68 -33.97
C ALA A 176 -20.54 -11.17 -32.56
N VAL A 177 -20.69 -10.31 -31.56
CA VAL A 177 -20.45 -10.64 -30.13
C VAL A 177 -21.48 -11.66 -29.64
N HIS A 178 -22.77 -11.47 -29.99
CA HIS A 178 -23.82 -12.40 -29.63
C HIS A 178 -23.55 -13.80 -30.19
N ARG A 179 -23.25 -13.90 -31.48
CA ARG A 179 -22.93 -15.19 -32.12
C ARG A 179 -21.72 -15.87 -31.49
N CYS A 180 -20.66 -15.10 -31.19
CA CYS A 180 -19.47 -15.64 -30.52
C CYS A 180 -19.80 -16.18 -29.13
N ILE A 181 -20.45 -15.37 -28.26
CA ILE A 181 -20.82 -15.83 -26.91
C ILE A 181 -21.74 -17.04 -26.97
N HIS A 182 -22.73 -17.05 -27.86
CA HIS A 182 -23.68 -18.16 -28.01
C HIS A 182 -22.99 -19.44 -28.46
N ALA A 183 -22.09 -19.37 -29.45
CA ALA A 183 -21.30 -20.51 -29.90
C ALA A 183 -20.42 -21.07 -28.76
N VAL A 184 -19.74 -20.20 -28.02
CA VAL A 184 -18.90 -20.62 -26.89
C VAL A 184 -19.74 -21.20 -25.77
N VAL A 185 -20.92 -20.64 -25.45
CA VAL A 185 -21.83 -21.21 -24.44
C VAL A 185 -22.21 -22.64 -24.79
N HIS A 186 -22.54 -22.92 -26.07
CA HIS A 186 -22.85 -24.29 -26.49
C HIS A 186 -21.63 -25.21 -26.42
N LEU A 187 -20.45 -24.71 -26.75
CA LEU A 187 -19.21 -25.48 -26.70
C LEU A 187 -18.86 -25.94 -25.28
N ILE A 188 -19.11 -25.09 -24.27
CA ILE A 188 -18.66 -25.32 -22.89
C ILE A 188 -19.78 -25.71 -21.92
N ALA A 189 -21.01 -25.91 -22.38
CA ALA A 189 -22.18 -26.13 -21.51
C ALA A 189 -21.96 -27.27 -20.49
N ASP A 190 -21.52 -28.44 -20.96
CA ASP A 190 -21.29 -29.62 -20.12
C ASP A 190 -20.13 -29.41 -19.13
N HIS A 191 -19.10 -28.66 -19.53
CA HIS A 191 -17.96 -28.32 -18.68
C HIS A 191 -18.36 -27.33 -17.59
N ALA A 192 -19.17 -26.32 -17.94
CA ALA A 192 -19.65 -25.31 -17.02
C ALA A 192 -20.60 -25.92 -15.97
N ASP A 193 -21.47 -26.83 -16.37
CA ASP A 193 -22.36 -27.57 -15.46
C ASP A 193 -21.56 -28.44 -14.48
N ARG A 194 -20.47 -29.05 -14.91
CA ARG A 194 -19.57 -29.87 -14.07
C ARG A 194 -18.96 -29.07 -12.92
N ILE A 195 -18.52 -27.82 -13.20
CA ILE A 195 -17.96 -26.93 -12.18
C ILE A 195 -19.02 -26.12 -11.42
N GLY A 196 -20.31 -26.21 -11.83
CA GLY A 196 -21.42 -25.53 -11.21
C GLY A 196 -21.40 -24.00 -11.34
N VAL A 197 -20.88 -23.47 -12.45
CA VAL A 197 -20.81 -22.05 -12.80
C VAL A 197 -21.64 -21.81 -14.08
N PRO A 198 -22.42 -20.71 -14.16
CA PRO A 198 -23.25 -20.45 -15.35
C PRO A 198 -22.42 -20.38 -16.64
N ALA A 199 -22.82 -21.14 -17.68
CA ALA A 199 -22.08 -21.27 -18.93
C ALA A 199 -21.84 -19.91 -19.61
N ARG A 200 -22.81 -18.98 -19.54
CA ARG A 200 -22.64 -17.63 -20.11
C ARG A 200 -21.54 -16.81 -19.43
N PHE A 201 -21.45 -16.87 -18.09
CA PHE A 201 -20.36 -16.24 -17.36
C PHE A 201 -19.01 -16.86 -17.74
N CYS A 202 -18.95 -18.21 -17.82
CA CYS A 202 -17.76 -18.92 -18.28
C CYS A 202 -17.35 -18.50 -19.70
N ALA A 203 -18.29 -18.45 -20.63
CA ALA A 203 -18.05 -18.05 -22.02
C ALA A 203 -17.50 -16.63 -22.10
N ALA A 204 -18.13 -15.66 -21.42
CA ALA A 204 -17.65 -14.28 -21.40
C ALA A 204 -16.22 -14.18 -20.82
N LYS A 205 -15.91 -14.97 -19.77
CA LYS A 205 -14.58 -14.98 -19.15
C LYS A 205 -13.51 -15.67 -20.02
N LEU A 206 -13.84 -16.74 -20.71
CA LEU A 206 -12.95 -17.40 -21.68
C LEU A 206 -12.60 -16.47 -22.84
N ILE A 207 -13.60 -15.78 -23.40
CA ILE A 207 -13.38 -14.79 -24.45
C ILE A 207 -12.51 -13.64 -23.94
N GLU A 208 -12.68 -13.20 -22.69
CA GLU A 208 -11.82 -12.18 -22.05
C GLU A 208 -10.38 -12.66 -21.79
N GLY A 209 -10.07 -13.96 -21.91
CA GLY A 209 -8.74 -14.55 -21.67
C GLY A 209 -8.50 -14.93 -20.21
N GLY A 210 -9.47 -15.49 -19.52
CA GLY A 210 -9.36 -15.99 -18.15
C GLY A 210 -8.68 -17.36 -18.06
N ASP A 211 -7.34 -17.40 -17.98
CA ASP A 211 -6.53 -18.63 -17.98
C ASP A 211 -6.85 -19.57 -16.80
N ASP A 212 -7.18 -19.04 -15.64
CA ASP A 212 -7.53 -19.81 -14.44
C ASP A 212 -8.88 -20.55 -14.58
N LEU A 213 -9.87 -19.92 -15.20
CA LEU A 213 -11.14 -20.56 -15.50
C LEU A 213 -11.02 -21.57 -16.66
N ALA A 214 -10.21 -21.23 -17.67
CA ALA A 214 -9.90 -22.15 -18.78
C ALA A 214 -9.28 -23.46 -18.26
N ALA A 215 -8.33 -23.36 -17.31
CA ALA A 215 -7.74 -24.54 -16.66
C ALA A 215 -8.77 -25.38 -15.89
N SER A 216 -9.75 -24.72 -15.24
CA SER A 216 -10.81 -25.41 -14.46
C SER A 216 -11.85 -26.10 -15.34
N LEU A 217 -12.04 -25.65 -16.56
CA LEU A 217 -13.00 -26.23 -17.51
C LEU A 217 -12.44 -27.46 -18.23
N GLU A 218 -11.12 -27.69 -18.21
CA GLU A 218 -10.45 -28.85 -18.82
C GLU A 218 -10.83 -29.07 -20.29
N LEU A 219 -10.80 -27.98 -21.10
CA LEU A 219 -11.11 -28.03 -22.52
C LEU A 219 -10.03 -28.82 -23.30
N ASP A 220 -10.46 -29.64 -24.26
CA ASP A 220 -9.53 -30.34 -25.15
C ASP A 220 -8.92 -29.42 -26.22
N GLU A 221 -7.93 -29.91 -26.97
CA GLU A 221 -7.25 -29.11 -28.01
C GLU A 221 -8.20 -28.65 -29.13
N ASN A 222 -9.19 -29.47 -29.50
CA ASN A 222 -10.17 -29.12 -30.55
C ASN A 222 -11.14 -28.04 -30.05
N GLU A 223 -11.56 -28.14 -28.80
CA GLU A 223 -12.43 -27.13 -28.15
C GLU A 223 -11.73 -25.79 -28.01
N GLN A 224 -10.42 -25.80 -27.67
CA GLN A 224 -9.60 -24.60 -27.59
C GLN A 224 -9.41 -23.95 -28.98
N GLU A 225 -9.19 -24.75 -30.04
CA GLU A 225 -9.10 -24.24 -31.40
C GLU A 225 -10.43 -23.63 -31.87
N LEU A 226 -11.57 -24.28 -31.57
CA LEU A 226 -12.90 -23.75 -31.89
C LEU A 226 -13.19 -22.48 -31.15
N LEU A 227 -12.85 -22.39 -29.86
CA LEU A 227 -12.98 -21.19 -29.05
C LEU A 227 -12.19 -20.04 -29.70
N GLU A 228 -10.91 -20.24 -30.01
CA GLU A 228 -10.08 -19.19 -30.60
C GLU A 228 -10.58 -18.82 -32.01
N HIS A 229 -11.07 -19.76 -32.81
CA HIS A 229 -11.70 -19.48 -34.10
C HIS A 229 -12.92 -18.56 -33.96
N CYS A 230 -13.82 -18.82 -33.01
CA CYS A 230 -14.98 -17.97 -32.76
C CYS A 230 -14.56 -16.55 -32.32
N ILE A 231 -13.51 -16.45 -31.50
CA ILE A 231 -12.98 -15.17 -31.03
C ILE A 231 -12.36 -14.37 -32.18
N VAL A 232 -11.50 -14.99 -32.99
CA VAL A 232 -10.85 -14.36 -34.16
C VAL A 232 -11.90 -13.90 -35.18
N GLN A 233 -12.93 -14.69 -35.40
CA GLN A 233 -14.04 -14.30 -36.27
C GLN A 233 -14.74 -13.05 -35.74
N MET A 234 -15.06 -12.99 -34.46
CA MET A 234 -15.67 -11.81 -33.82
C MET A 234 -14.77 -10.59 -33.91
N GLU A 235 -13.46 -10.73 -33.65
CA GLU A 235 -12.48 -9.63 -33.75
C GLU A 235 -12.40 -9.07 -35.17
N ASN A 236 -12.41 -9.95 -36.19
CA ASN A 236 -12.40 -9.55 -37.62
C ASN A 236 -13.69 -8.83 -38.03
N GLU A 237 -14.84 -9.29 -37.56
CA GLU A 237 -16.12 -8.69 -37.91
C GLU A 237 -16.36 -7.34 -37.18
N THR A 238 -15.92 -7.21 -35.92
CA THR A 238 -16.10 -5.99 -35.14
C THR A 238 -14.99 -4.95 -35.38
N GLY A 239 -13.81 -5.39 -35.79
CA GLY A 239 -12.60 -4.55 -35.87
C GLY A 239 -12.02 -4.18 -34.49
N LEU A 240 -12.52 -4.78 -33.41
CA LEU A 240 -12.12 -4.55 -32.04
C LEU A 240 -11.43 -5.80 -31.48
N ASP A 241 -10.50 -5.64 -30.55
CA ASP A 241 -10.00 -6.78 -29.80
C ASP A 241 -11.10 -7.37 -28.90
N ARG A 242 -10.96 -8.63 -28.51
CA ARG A 242 -11.94 -9.40 -27.73
C ARG A 242 -12.41 -8.69 -26.46
N ASN A 243 -11.53 -7.97 -25.79
CA ASN A 243 -11.86 -7.23 -24.58
C ASN A 243 -12.65 -5.96 -24.88
N ALA A 244 -12.26 -5.24 -25.92
CA ALA A 244 -12.96 -4.05 -26.37
C ALA A 244 -14.36 -4.38 -26.91
N ALA A 245 -14.51 -5.48 -27.65
CA ALA A 245 -15.80 -5.93 -28.21
C ALA A 245 -16.82 -6.27 -27.08
N LEU A 246 -16.39 -7.02 -26.06
CA LEU A 246 -17.24 -7.32 -24.90
C LEU A 246 -17.55 -6.09 -24.03
N ALA A 247 -16.59 -5.17 -23.90
CA ALA A 247 -16.82 -3.92 -23.18
C ALA A 247 -17.82 -3.03 -23.92
N ASP A 248 -17.68 -2.89 -25.22
CA ASP A 248 -18.57 -2.12 -26.08
C ASP A 248 -20.01 -2.65 -26.01
N MET A 249 -20.20 -3.96 -26.09
CA MET A 249 -21.51 -4.61 -25.91
C MET A 249 -22.14 -4.23 -24.55
N ARG A 250 -21.40 -4.36 -23.45
CA ARG A 250 -21.93 -4.01 -22.11
C ARG A 250 -22.25 -2.54 -21.98
N TYR A 251 -21.38 -1.64 -22.50
CA TYR A 251 -21.64 -0.21 -22.43
C TYR A 251 -22.82 0.22 -23.29
N THR A 252 -23.00 -0.37 -24.47
CA THR A 252 -24.19 -0.14 -25.31
C THR A 252 -25.48 -0.48 -24.58
N PHE A 253 -25.51 -1.62 -23.89
CA PHE A 253 -26.67 -2.01 -23.06
C PHE A 253 -26.87 -1.01 -21.90
N ILE A 254 -25.80 -0.64 -21.18
CA ILE A 254 -25.87 0.33 -20.07
C ILE A 254 -26.39 1.69 -20.55
N GLU A 255 -25.93 2.18 -21.70
CA GLU A 255 -26.39 3.43 -22.30
C GLU A 255 -27.90 3.37 -22.58
N GLY A 256 -28.41 2.24 -23.07
CA GLY A 256 -29.84 2.01 -23.28
C GLY A 256 -30.64 2.07 -21.98
N VAL A 257 -30.15 1.41 -20.91
CA VAL A 257 -30.77 1.45 -19.57
C VAL A 257 -30.79 2.87 -19.01
N VAL A 258 -29.65 3.56 -19.07
CA VAL A 258 -29.52 4.92 -18.55
C VAL A 258 -30.36 5.91 -19.34
N ALA A 259 -30.38 5.84 -20.67
CA ALA A 259 -31.19 6.72 -21.52
C ALA A 259 -32.70 6.59 -21.24
N SER A 260 -33.15 5.39 -20.84
CA SER A 260 -34.58 5.13 -20.57
C SER A 260 -35.01 5.46 -19.14
N SER A 261 -34.09 5.39 -18.18
CA SER A 261 -34.41 5.45 -16.73
C SER A 261 -33.80 6.64 -15.99
N VAL A 262 -32.81 7.34 -16.54
CA VAL A 262 -32.06 8.39 -15.83
C VAL A 262 -32.23 9.74 -16.49
N VAL A 263 -32.73 10.72 -15.74
CA VAL A 263 -32.64 12.13 -16.09
C VAL A 263 -31.31 12.64 -15.53
N LYS A 264 -30.35 12.91 -16.42
CA LYS A 264 -28.98 13.31 -16.02
C LYS A 264 -28.99 14.55 -15.14
N CYS A 265 -28.28 14.47 -14.03
CA CYS A 265 -27.99 15.63 -13.16
C CYS A 265 -27.26 16.72 -13.94
N HIS A 266 -27.48 17.97 -13.54
CA HIS A 266 -26.51 19.02 -13.87
C HIS A 266 -25.19 18.64 -13.19
N GLU A 267 -24.04 18.91 -13.87
CA GLU A 267 -22.74 18.66 -13.26
C GLU A 267 -22.70 19.26 -11.85
N SER A 268 -22.41 18.43 -10.85
CA SER A 268 -22.37 18.91 -9.48
C SER A 268 -21.34 20.03 -9.35
N LYS A 269 -21.64 21.08 -8.58
CA LYS A 269 -20.69 22.19 -8.33
C LYS A 269 -19.36 21.65 -7.76
N GLU A 270 -19.41 20.56 -7.03
CA GLU A 270 -18.23 19.87 -6.47
C GLU A 270 -17.41 19.19 -7.56
N HIS A 271 -18.05 18.51 -8.51
CA HIS A 271 -17.36 17.90 -9.66
C HIS A 271 -16.71 18.98 -10.55
N ALA A 272 -17.43 20.05 -10.88
CA ALA A 272 -16.89 21.17 -11.64
C ALA A 272 -15.69 21.86 -10.93
N ARG A 273 -15.75 21.95 -9.57
CA ARG A 273 -14.63 22.46 -8.77
C ARG A 273 -13.45 21.49 -8.78
N SER A 274 -13.70 20.18 -8.63
CA SER A 274 -12.68 19.13 -8.68
C SER A 274 -11.97 19.13 -10.05
N MET A 275 -12.70 19.24 -11.15
CA MET A 275 -12.14 19.33 -12.51
C MET A 275 -11.24 20.56 -12.70
N LYS A 276 -11.59 21.70 -12.11
CA LYS A 276 -10.74 22.92 -12.16
C LYS A 276 -9.43 22.71 -11.39
N ILE A 277 -9.49 22.07 -10.23
CA ILE A 277 -8.30 21.76 -9.42
C ILE A 277 -7.45 20.72 -10.14
N ASP A 278 -8.06 19.68 -10.70
CA ASP A 278 -7.37 18.60 -11.42
C ASP A 278 -6.64 19.11 -12.66
N ARG A 279 -7.15 20.14 -13.33
CA ARG A 279 -6.44 20.79 -14.45
C ARG A 279 -5.04 21.28 -14.09
N ILE A 280 -4.82 21.66 -12.81
CA ILE A 280 -3.52 22.08 -12.29
C ILE A 280 -2.75 20.87 -11.77
N LEU A 281 -3.39 20.03 -10.94
CA LEU A 281 -2.73 18.95 -10.23
C LEU A 281 -2.35 17.75 -11.12
N THR A 282 -3.07 17.53 -12.23
CA THR A 282 -2.78 16.45 -13.19
C THR A 282 -2.30 16.94 -14.55
N GLY A 283 -2.12 18.26 -14.70
CA GLY A 283 -1.68 18.88 -15.96
C GLY A 283 -0.28 18.42 -16.39
N LYS A 284 -0.06 18.24 -17.70
CA LYS A 284 1.19 17.70 -18.28
C LYS A 284 2.48 18.36 -17.77
N TYR A 285 2.46 19.68 -17.51
CA TYR A 285 3.64 20.45 -17.08
C TYR A 285 3.53 20.91 -15.62
N THR A 286 2.33 20.98 -15.05
CA THR A 286 2.08 21.50 -13.71
C THR A 286 2.06 20.43 -12.65
N ALA A 287 1.72 19.19 -13.00
CA ALA A 287 1.57 18.09 -12.05
C ALA A 287 2.85 17.81 -11.23
N LEU A 288 3.99 17.67 -11.90
CA LEU A 288 5.25 17.35 -11.23
C LEU A 288 5.77 18.50 -10.35
N PRO A 289 5.83 19.76 -10.79
CA PRO A 289 6.19 20.87 -9.92
C PRO A 289 5.26 21.03 -8.72
N THR A 290 3.95 20.95 -8.90
CA THR A 290 2.98 21.07 -7.80
C THR A 290 3.16 19.92 -6.79
N PHE A 291 3.36 18.71 -7.30
CA PHE A 291 3.67 17.56 -6.48
C PHE A 291 4.93 17.78 -5.61
N LEU A 292 6.02 18.25 -6.21
CA LEU A 292 7.26 18.53 -5.48
C LEU A 292 7.07 19.60 -4.40
N VAL A 293 6.29 20.66 -4.69
CA VAL A 293 5.99 21.72 -3.71
C VAL A 293 5.16 21.17 -2.55
N VAL A 294 4.10 20.40 -2.82
CA VAL A 294 3.23 19.83 -1.78
C VAL A 294 4.04 18.87 -0.89
N MET A 295 4.85 17.99 -1.48
CA MET A 295 5.68 17.05 -0.72
C MET A 295 6.77 17.76 0.08
N PHE A 296 7.42 18.77 -0.52
CA PHE A 296 8.39 19.59 0.20
C PHE A 296 7.76 20.28 1.41
N LEU A 297 6.60 20.89 1.25
CA LEU A 297 5.87 21.54 2.33
C LEU A 297 5.50 20.54 3.44
N THR A 298 4.98 19.38 3.06
CA THR A 298 4.64 18.29 3.99
C THR A 298 5.84 17.86 4.82
N PHE A 299 6.96 17.59 4.16
CA PHE A 299 8.18 17.17 4.85
C PHE A 299 8.80 18.30 5.66
N TYR A 300 8.80 19.53 5.16
CA TYR A 300 9.32 20.67 5.89
C TYR A 300 8.54 20.93 7.19
N LEU A 301 7.21 20.92 7.14
CA LEU A 301 6.37 21.06 8.32
C LEU A 301 6.56 19.91 9.31
N THR A 302 6.69 18.68 8.80
CA THR A 302 6.87 17.48 9.64
C THR A 302 8.22 17.47 10.35
N PHE A 303 9.33 17.70 9.62
CA PHE A 303 10.66 17.48 10.16
C PHE A 303 11.32 18.74 10.73
N ASN A 304 10.91 19.95 10.32
CA ASN A 304 11.58 21.17 10.76
C ASN A 304 10.68 22.09 11.61
N VAL A 305 9.36 21.93 11.59
CA VAL A 305 8.46 22.84 12.31
C VAL A 305 7.69 22.09 13.39
N ILE A 306 6.61 21.40 13.02
CA ILE A 306 5.67 20.83 13.99
C ILE A 306 6.26 19.59 14.66
N GLY A 307 6.73 18.64 13.87
CA GLY A 307 7.25 17.37 14.39
C GLY A 307 8.51 17.59 15.23
N GLN A 308 9.42 18.47 14.79
CA GLN A 308 10.63 18.79 15.54
C GLN A 308 10.30 19.49 16.87
N TRP A 309 9.45 20.50 16.85
CA TRP A 309 9.02 21.21 18.07
C TRP A 309 8.41 20.26 19.11
N LEU A 310 7.51 19.36 18.67
CA LEU A 310 6.91 18.35 19.56
C LEU A 310 7.95 17.34 20.06
N SER A 311 8.91 16.98 19.22
CA SER A 311 10.01 16.07 19.55
C SER A 311 10.93 16.69 20.61
N ASP A 312 11.30 17.97 20.46
CA ASP A 312 12.14 18.69 21.41
C ASP A 312 11.43 18.85 22.78
N LEU A 313 10.10 19.07 22.77
CA LEU A 313 9.31 19.14 24.00
C LEU A 313 9.28 17.77 24.71
N LEU A 314 9.14 16.68 23.96
CA LEU A 314 9.16 15.34 24.53
C LEU A 314 10.55 14.97 25.05
N GLN A 315 11.62 15.38 24.33
CA GLN A 315 13.01 15.20 24.76
C GLN A 315 13.26 15.86 26.11
N LEU A 316 12.82 17.12 26.31
CA LEU A 316 12.93 17.80 27.59
C LEU A 316 12.25 17.03 28.72
N GLY A 317 11.09 16.43 28.45
CA GLY A 317 10.39 15.60 29.43
C GLY A 317 11.17 14.31 29.78
N ILE A 318 11.72 13.65 28.77
CA ILE A 318 12.53 12.43 28.94
C ILE A 318 13.81 12.75 29.71
N ASP A 319 14.51 13.83 29.36
CA ASP A 319 15.75 14.24 30.01
C ASP A 319 15.51 14.62 31.49
N ALA A 320 14.40 15.31 31.78
CA ALA A 320 14.01 15.64 33.15
C ALA A 320 13.71 14.35 33.95
N LEU A 321 12.99 13.40 33.36
CA LEU A 321 12.69 12.12 34.02
C LEU A 321 13.97 11.31 34.23
N THR A 322 14.85 11.25 33.26
CA THR A 322 16.14 10.56 33.33
C THR A 322 17.00 11.17 34.45
N GLY A 323 17.06 12.50 34.54
CA GLY A 323 17.80 13.19 35.59
C GLY A 323 17.26 12.92 37.00
N VAL A 324 15.93 12.84 37.17
CA VAL A 324 15.34 12.48 38.46
C VAL A 324 15.68 11.03 38.85
N VAL A 325 15.60 10.10 37.89
CA VAL A 325 15.93 8.70 38.12
C VAL A 325 17.42 8.51 38.41
N ASP A 326 18.29 9.19 37.65
CA ASP A 326 19.75 9.18 37.84
C ASP A 326 20.13 9.68 39.26
N ALA A 327 19.57 10.80 39.67
CA ALA A 327 19.79 11.34 41.02
C ALA A 327 19.29 10.38 42.11
N ALA A 328 18.13 9.75 41.93
CA ALA A 328 17.58 8.78 42.85
C ALA A 328 18.44 7.49 42.96
N LEU A 329 18.89 6.95 41.85
CA LEU A 329 19.75 5.78 41.80
C LEU A 329 21.12 6.05 42.45
N THR A 330 21.69 7.23 42.17
CA THR A 330 22.95 7.69 42.78
C THR A 330 22.80 7.87 44.28
N ALA A 331 21.72 8.50 44.75
CA ALA A 331 21.41 8.66 46.17
C ALA A 331 21.21 7.32 46.91
N TYR A 332 20.63 6.34 46.22
CA TYR A 332 20.45 4.97 46.79
C TYR A 332 21.74 4.19 46.81
N GLY A 333 22.77 4.59 46.04
CA GLY A 333 24.08 3.89 45.98
C GLY A 333 24.04 2.55 45.28
N ILE A 334 23.24 2.45 44.21
CA ILE A 334 23.09 1.19 43.45
C ILE A 334 24.38 0.80 42.73
N ASN A 335 24.55 -0.49 42.44
CA ASN A 335 25.72 -0.99 41.72
C ASN A 335 25.89 -0.24 40.38
N PRO A 336 27.11 0.28 40.04
CA PRO A 336 27.38 1.06 38.85
C PRO A 336 26.93 0.41 37.54
N VAL A 337 26.99 -0.94 37.46
CA VAL A 337 26.55 -1.71 36.28
C VAL A 337 25.03 -1.62 36.12
N VAL A 338 24.29 -1.76 37.21
CA VAL A 338 22.83 -1.66 37.18
C VAL A 338 22.40 -0.20 36.91
N HIS A 339 23.14 0.78 37.42
CA HIS A 339 22.94 2.20 37.14
C HIS A 339 23.10 2.46 35.64
N SER A 340 24.20 2.05 35.02
CA SER A 340 24.42 2.18 33.58
C SER A 340 23.39 1.43 32.74
N LEU A 341 22.97 0.22 33.16
CA LEU A 341 21.88 -0.51 32.47
C LEU A 341 20.59 0.32 32.43
N ILE A 342 20.24 0.93 33.56
CA ILE A 342 18.99 1.71 33.64
C ILE A 342 19.10 3.01 32.84
N ILE A 343 20.16 3.79 33.04
CA ILE A 343 20.32 5.10 32.42
C ILE A 343 20.71 4.95 30.92
N ASP A 344 21.81 4.25 30.63
CA ASP A 344 22.37 4.16 29.28
C ASP A 344 21.69 3.10 28.43
N GLY A 345 21.24 1.98 29.04
CA GLY A 345 20.56 0.89 28.35
C GLY A 345 19.06 1.17 28.15
N VAL A 346 18.33 1.51 29.21
CA VAL A 346 16.87 1.65 29.17
C VAL A 346 16.46 3.07 28.81
N PHE A 347 16.84 4.08 29.59
CA PHE A 347 16.39 5.45 29.37
C PHE A 347 16.96 6.05 28.08
N ALA A 348 18.23 5.91 27.81
CA ALA A 348 18.81 6.40 26.56
C ALA A 348 18.25 5.64 25.34
N GLY A 349 18.12 4.30 25.42
CA GLY A 349 17.62 3.47 24.36
C GLY A 349 16.13 3.70 24.06
N VAL A 350 15.26 3.66 25.06
CA VAL A 350 13.82 3.90 24.89
C VAL A 350 13.54 5.36 24.59
N GLY A 351 14.25 6.28 25.26
CA GLY A 351 14.10 7.71 25.06
C GLY A 351 14.36 8.13 23.64
N SER A 352 15.46 7.66 23.04
CA SER A 352 15.81 7.95 21.63
C SER A 352 14.71 7.54 20.66
N VAL A 353 13.98 6.46 20.95
CA VAL A 353 12.89 5.98 20.10
C VAL A 353 11.61 6.78 20.32
N LEU A 354 11.29 7.12 21.57
CA LEU A 354 10.10 7.89 21.90
C LEU A 354 10.13 9.29 21.28
N VAL A 355 11.31 9.92 21.22
CA VAL A 355 11.51 11.24 20.61
C VAL A 355 11.10 11.27 19.13
N PHE A 356 11.14 10.14 18.41
CA PHE A 356 10.66 10.07 17.04
C PHE A 356 9.15 9.93 16.89
N LEU A 357 8.43 9.56 17.96
CA LEU A 357 6.98 9.36 17.91
C LEU A 357 6.21 10.61 17.43
N PRO A 358 6.48 11.82 17.93
CA PRO A 358 5.80 13.03 17.47
C PRO A 358 6.03 13.31 15.98
N ILE A 359 7.25 13.09 15.49
CA ILE A 359 7.58 13.26 14.07
C ILE A 359 6.76 12.29 13.21
N ILE A 360 6.70 11.02 13.64
CA ILE A 360 5.94 9.98 12.92
C ILE A 360 4.44 10.30 12.92
N VAL A 361 3.89 10.69 14.05
CA VAL A 361 2.46 11.08 14.17
C VAL A 361 2.15 12.28 13.26
N THR A 362 3.01 13.30 13.26
CA THR A 362 2.86 14.49 12.41
C THR A 362 2.95 14.12 10.93
N LEU A 363 3.85 13.22 10.55
CA LEU A 363 3.95 12.72 9.18
C LEU A 363 2.66 12.02 8.75
N PHE A 364 2.15 11.11 9.58
CA PHE A 364 0.90 10.41 9.28
C PHE A 364 -0.30 11.35 9.25
N PHE A 365 -0.31 12.40 10.06
CA PHE A 365 -1.34 13.43 10.02
C PHE A 365 -1.41 14.08 8.63
N PHE A 366 -0.30 14.57 8.11
CA PHE A 366 -0.28 15.17 6.78
C PHE A 366 -0.57 14.16 5.67
N LEU A 367 -0.04 12.94 5.76
CA LEU A 367 -0.30 11.89 4.77
C LEU A 367 -1.79 11.49 4.77
N SER A 368 -2.43 11.38 5.93
CA SER A 368 -3.87 11.11 6.03
C SER A 368 -4.70 12.22 5.36
N ILE A 369 -4.34 13.48 5.57
CA ILE A 369 -5.00 14.60 4.88
C ILE A 369 -4.84 14.48 3.37
N LEU A 370 -3.64 14.19 2.87
CA LEU A 370 -3.39 14.05 1.44
C LEU A 370 -4.11 12.83 0.84
N GLU A 371 -4.26 11.75 1.61
CA GLU A 371 -4.99 10.55 1.21
C GLU A 371 -6.51 10.80 1.19
N ASP A 372 -7.07 11.29 2.29
CA ASP A 372 -8.51 11.54 2.43
C ASP A 372 -9.04 12.61 1.47
N THR A 373 -8.22 13.64 1.17
CA THR A 373 -8.54 14.64 0.16
C THR A 373 -8.53 14.07 -1.26
N GLY A 374 -8.02 12.87 -1.48
CA GLY A 374 -7.87 12.25 -2.80
C GLY A 374 -6.65 12.73 -3.59
N TYR A 375 -5.76 13.54 -2.99
CA TYR A 375 -4.55 14.01 -3.67
C TYR A 375 -3.60 12.87 -4.03
N MET A 376 -3.44 11.86 -3.15
CA MET A 376 -2.57 10.71 -3.42
C MET A 376 -3.00 9.89 -4.63
N ALA A 377 -4.30 9.82 -4.93
CA ALA A 377 -4.81 9.18 -6.14
C ALA A 377 -4.34 9.90 -7.41
N ARG A 378 -4.30 11.26 -7.38
CA ARG A 378 -3.78 12.08 -8.50
C ARG A 378 -2.29 11.88 -8.70
N VAL A 379 -1.54 11.84 -7.61
CA VAL A 379 -0.10 11.55 -7.68
C VAL A 379 0.15 10.18 -8.29
N ALA A 380 -0.58 9.16 -7.86
CA ALA A 380 -0.47 7.81 -8.41
C ALA A 380 -0.83 7.78 -9.91
N PHE A 381 -1.86 8.52 -10.33
CA PHE A 381 -2.26 8.65 -11.74
C PHE A 381 -1.15 9.30 -12.59
N VAL A 382 -0.60 10.42 -12.14
CA VAL A 382 0.47 11.13 -12.88
C VAL A 382 1.74 10.28 -12.98
N MET A 383 2.07 9.58 -11.89
CA MET A 383 3.30 8.76 -11.81
C MET A 383 3.16 7.38 -12.45
N ASP A 384 1.97 6.94 -12.86
CA ASP A 384 1.75 5.62 -13.46
C ASP A 384 2.56 5.43 -14.74
N LYS A 385 2.54 6.42 -15.64
CA LYS A 385 3.27 6.33 -16.91
C LYS A 385 4.79 6.17 -16.76
N PRO A 386 5.53 6.93 -15.92
CA PRO A 386 6.95 6.71 -15.70
C PRO A 386 7.24 5.41 -14.94
N LEU A 387 6.42 5.05 -13.94
CA LEU A 387 6.65 3.85 -13.14
C LEU A 387 6.43 2.55 -13.94
N ARG A 388 5.50 2.51 -14.87
CA ARG A 388 5.32 1.37 -15.78
C ARG A 388 6.55 1.07 -16.62
N LYS A 389 7.33 2.08 -17.00
CA LYS A 389 8.59 1.87 -17.75
C LYS A 389 9.62 1.09 -16.95
N ILE A 390 9.59 1.18 -15.61
CA ILE A 390 10.48 0.42 -14.72
C ILE A 390 9.81 -0.84 -14.14
N GLY A 391 8.58 -1.16 -14.59
CA GLY A 391 7.87 -2.38 -14.23
C GLY A 391 7.04 -2.29 -12.95
N LEU A 392 6.64 -1.08 -12.51
CA LEU A 392 5.81 -0.83 -11.34
C LEU A 392 4.49 -0.15 -11.74
N SER A 393 3.44 -0.34 -10.94
CA SER A 393 2.19 0.40 -11.05
C SER A 393 2.30 1.79 -10.41
N GLY A 394 1.43 2.72 -10.81
CA GLY A 394 1.39 4.08 -10.25
C GLY A 394 1.18 4.13 -8.73
N ARG A 395 0.48 3.15 -8.15
CA ARG A 395 0.27 3.06 -6.70
C ARG A 395 1.57 2.87 -5.90
N SER A 396 2.61 2.30 -6.52
CA SER A 396 3.92 2.11 -5.88
C SER A 396 4.63 3.42 -5.52
N VAL A 397 4.25 4.55 -6.14
CA VAL A 397 4.86 5.85 -5.83
C VAL A 397 4.60 6.29 -4.40
N VAL A 398 3.41 6.04 -3.86
CA VAL A 398 3.02 6.48 -2.51
C VAL A 398 3.92 5.88 -1.42
N PRO A 399 4.10 4.55 -1.33
CA PRO A 399 5.08 3.96 -0.43
C PRO A 399 6.50 4.48 -0.63
N MET A 400 6.97 4.63 -1.87
CA MET A 400 8.31 5.13 -2.16
C MET A 400 8.53 6.56 -1.64
N LEU A 401 7.52 7.43 -1.78
CA LEU A 401 7.58 8.80 -1.27
C LEU A 401 7.62 8.86 0.25
N ILE A 402 6.78 8.06 0.92
CA ILE A 402 6.81 7.92 2.38
C ILE A 402 8.20 7.44 2.83
N GLY A 403 8.88 6.65 2.00
CA GLY A 403 10.25 6.15 2.24
C GLY A 403 11.31 7.24 2.42
N PHE A 404 11.12 8.42 1.83
CA PHE A 404 11.99 9.58 2.10
C PHE A 404 11.82 10.13 3.52
N GLY A 405 10.70 9.92 4.14
CA GLY A 405 10.50 10.22 5.56
C GLY A 405 10.98 9.07 6.46
N CYS A 406 10.37 7.91 6.33
CA CYS A 406 10.69 6.72 7.12
C CYS A 406 10.32 5.44 6.37
N SER A 407 11.25 4.46 6.35
CA SER A 407 11.04 3.18 5.66
C SER A 407 9.95 2.32 6.33
N VAL A 408 9.74 2.42 7.64
CA VAL A 408 8.74 1.61 8.37
C VAL A 408 7.32 1.88 7.87
N PRO A 409 6.79 3.12 7.94
CA PRO A 409 5.47 3.42 7.40
C PRO A 409 5.38 3.21 5.88
N ALA A 410 6.48 3.45 5.15
CA ALA A 410 6.54 3.21 3.72
C ALA A 410 6.28 1.75 3.35
N ILE A 411 6.94 0.81 4.04
CA ILE A 411 6.73 -0.63 3.83
C ILE A 411 5.30 -1.03 4.21
N MET A 412 4.74 -0.48 5.29
CA MET A 412 3.35 -0.72 5.66
C MET A 412 2.36 -0.19 4.63
N ALA A 413 2.65 0.97 4.02
CA ALA A 413 1.81 1.55 2.98
C ALA A 413 1.78 0.71 1.68
N THR A 414 2.71 -0.23 1.50
CA THR A 414 2.68 -1.14 0.33
C THR A 414 1.45 -2.04 0.30
N ARG A 415 0.70 -2.16 1.41
CA ARG A 415 -0.60 -2.86 1.45
C ARG A 415 -1.65 -2.25 0.54
N THR A 416 -1.51 -0.97 0.18
CA THR A 416 -2.41 -0.29 -0.79
C THR A 416 -2.11 -0.66 -2.25
N VAL A 417 -1.01 -1.37 -2.50
CA VAL A 417 -0.63 -1.84 -3.84
C VAL A 417 -1.34 -3.16 -4.11
N SER A 418 -2.24 -3.17 -5.08
CA SER A 418 -3.16 -4.28 -5.37
C SER A 418 -2.48 -5.54 -5.95
N SER A 419 -1.34 -5.40 -6.64
CA SER A 419 -0.58 -6.53 -7.16
C SER A 419 0.45 -7.04 -6.14
N ASP A 420 0.41 -8.33 -5.80
CA ASP A 420 1.39 -8.95 -4.89
C ASP A 420 2.82 -8.86 -5.45
N ARG A 421 2.98 -8.96 -6.78
CA ARG A 421 4.24 -8.74 -7.49
C ARG A 421 4.76 -7.31 -7.27
N ASP A 422 3.95 -6.31 -7.57
CA ASP A 422 4.32 -4.89 -7.46
C ASP A 422 4.52 -4.51 -5.99
N ARG A 423 3.73 -5.08 -5.08
CA ARG A 423 3.88 -4.91 -3.63
C ARG A 423 5.23 -5.40 -3.15
N LYS A 424 5.61 -6.64 -3.46
CA LYS A 424 6.91 -7.21 -3.08
C LYS A 424 8.07 -6.42 -3.68
N MET A 425 7.97 -6.04 -4.94
CA MET A 425 8.97 -5.23 -5.62
C MET A 425 9.12 -3.84 -4.95
N THR A 426 8.00 -3.20 -4.59
CA THR A 426 8.00 -1.91 -3.87
C THR A 426 8.63 -2.03 -2.48
N ILE A 427 8.35 -3.11 -1.72
CA ILE A 427 9.00 -3.39 -0.43
C ILE A 427 10.53 -3.44 -0.57
N LEU A 428 11.02 -4.11 -1.62
CA LEU A 428 12.47 -4.24 -1.88
C LEU A 428 13.13 -2.93 -2.29
N LEU A 429 12.40 -2.04 -2.96
CA LEU A 429 12.93 -0.77 -3.47
C LEU A 429 12.85 0.37 -2.44
N THR A 430 11.89 0.33 -1.52
CA THR A 430 11.70 1.37 -0.49
C THR A 430 12.97 1.71 0.30
N PRO A 431 13.83 0.76 0.73
CA PRO A 431 15.04 1.08 1.49
C PRO A 431 16.11 1.86 0.75
N TYR A 432 16.07 1.92 -0.59
CA TYR A 432 16.98 2.76 -1.38
C TYR A 432 16.66 4.25 -1.25
N MET A 433 15.45 4.60 -0.82
CA MET A 433 15.09 5.98 -0.54
C MET A 433 15.78 6.46 0.74
N SER A 434 16.26 7.72 0.71
CA SER A 434 16.96 8.32 1.85
C SER A 434 15.97 8.75 2.92
N CYS A 435 15.83 7.98 4.01
CA CYS A 435 14.99 8.38 5.14
C CYS A 435 15.65 9.48 5.99
N SER A 436 14.84 10.14 6.84
CA SER A 436 15.30 11.25 7.70
C SER A 436 16.51 10.90 8.59
N ALA A 437 16.57 9.69 9.12
CA ALA A 437 17.69 9.24 9.95
C ALA A 437 19.04 9.20 9.20
N LYS A 438 19.03 9.00 7.87
CA LYS A 438 20.26 9.06 7.05
C LYS A 438 20.78 10.49 6.90
N ILE A 439 19.91 11.51 7.00
CA ILE A 439 20.29 12.92 6.85
C ILE A 439 21.34 13.33 7.89
N SER A 440 21.18 12.85 9.14
CA SER A 440 22.15 13.13 10.21
C SER A 440 23.57 12.66 9.86
N ILE A 441 23.67 11.46 9.23
CA ILE A 441 24.95 10.92 8.75
C ILE A 441 25.51 11.82 7.64
N TYR A 442 24.66 12.18 6.65
CA TYR A 442 25.08 13.05 5.55
C TYR A 442 25.57 14.41 6.05
N ALA A 443 24.81 15.02 6.98
CA ALA A 443 25.17 16.32 7.56
C ALA A 443 26.52 16.27 8.29
N PHE A 444 26.75 15.24 9.09
CA PHE A 444 28.02 15.05 9.83
C PHE A 444 29.23 14.92 8.89
N PHE A 445 29.13 14.02 7.90
CA PHE A 445 30.22 13.78 6.97
C PHE A 445 30.44 14.95 5.99
N THR A 446 29.36 15.57 5.48
CA THR A 446 29.50 16.72 4.58
C THR A 446 30.04 17.95 5.29
N ALA A 447 29.77 18.13 6.57
CA ALA A 447 30.36 19.18 7.38
C ALA A 447 31.90 19.00 7.53
N ALA A 448 32.36 17.77 7.70
CA ALA A 448 33.73 17.44 7.91
C ALA A 448 34.59 17.45 6.62
N PHE A 449 34.07 16.90 5.52
CA PHE A 449 34.81 16.64 4.29
C PHE A 449 34.48 17.59 3.12
N PHE A 450 33.26 18.20 3.12
CA PHE A 450 32.75 19.01 2.01
C PHE A 450 32.14 20.35 2.48
N PRO A 451 32.89 21.20 3.23
CA PRO A 451 32.32 22.41 3.84
C PRO A 451 31.73 23.40 2.84
N HIS A 452 32.25 23.48 1.60
CA HIS A 452 31.77 24.39 0.56
C HIS A 452 30.66 23.79 -0.32
N TYR A 453 30.51 22.46 -0.36
CA TYR A 453 29.59 21.77 -1.28
C TYR A 453 28.55 20.90 -0.55
N ARG A 454 28.25 21.18 0.73
CA ARG A 454 27.35 20.37 1.58
C ARG A 454 26.03 20.03 0.91
N ALA A 455 25.33 21.06 0.44
CA ALA A 455 24.01 20.88 -0.18
C ALA A 455 24.08 20.06 -1.47
N LEU A 456 25.12 20.25 -2.28
CA LEU A 456 25.30 19.54 -3.55
C LEU A 456 25.61 18.06 -3.32
N VAL A 457 26.45 17.73 -2.35
CA VAL A 457 26.76 16.34 -2.00
C VAL A 457 25.53 15.64 -1.41
N MET A 458 24.80 16.31 -0.53
CA MET A 458 23.55 15.75 0.00
C MET A 458 22.53 15.49 -1.11
N LEU A 459 22.32 16.44 -2.01
CA LEU A 459 21.45 16.27 -3.17
C LEU A 459 21.91 15.11 -4.05
N GLY A 460 23.23 15.02 -4.30
CA GLY A 460 23.83 13.93 -5.06
C GLY A 460 23.55 12.55 -4.46
N LEU A 461 23.60 12.43 -3.13
CA LEU A 461 23.26 11.18 -2.43
C LEU A 461 21.78 10.81 -2.59
N TYR A 462 20.85 11.80 -2.53
CA TYR A 462 19.44 11.56 -2.80
C TYR A 462 19.20 11.06 -4.23
N VAL A 463 19.79 11.75 -5.20
CA VAL A 463 19.69 11.37 -6.62
C VAL A 463 20.29 9.98 -6.85
N LEU A 464 21.44 9.69 -6.24
CA LEU A 464 22.10 8.38 -6.34
C LEU A 464 21.19 7.27 -5.79
N GLY A 465 20.56 7.47 -4.64
CA GLY A 465 19.60 6.50 -4.08
C GLY A 465 18.44 6.19 -5.05
N ILE A 466 17.85 7.23 -5.64
CA ILE A 466 16.80 7.08 -6.65
C ILE A 466 17.29 6.32 -7.88
N LEU A 467 18.47 6.68 -8.41
CA LEU A 467 19.05 6.02 -9.59
C LEU A 467 19.34 4.54 -9.34
N ILE A 468 19.92 4.20 -8.21
CA ILE A 468 20.17 2.80 -7.82
C ILE A 468 18.84 2.06 -7.63
N GLY A 469 17.83 2.71 -7.06
CA GLY A 469 16.47 2.16 -6.96
C GLY A 469 15.87 1.85 -8.32
N ILE A 470 16.00 2.75 -9.30
CA ILE A 470 15.53 2.54 -10.67
C ILE A 470 16.28 1.38 -11.35
N ILE A 471 17.61 1.33 -11.21
CA ILE A 471 18.44 0.24 -11.77
C ILE A 471 18.03 -1.10 -11.14
N ALA A 472 17.88 -1.15 -9.83
CA ALA A 472 17.42 -2.33 -9.11
C ALA A 472 16.03 -2.77 -9.60
N ALA A 473 15.09 -1.82 -9.79
CA ALA A 473 13.76 -2.09 -10.33
C ALA A 473 13.83 -2.72 -11.72
N LEU A 474 14.64 -2.17 -12.63
CA LEU A 474 14.80 -2.69 -13.99
C LEU A 474 15.41 -4.10 -14.01
N ILE A 475 16.41 -4.36 -13.14
CA ILE A 475 17.00 -5.69 -13.00
C ILE A 475 15.97 -6.69 -12.45
N MET A 476 15.27 -6.32 -11.38
CA MET A 476 14.26 -7.17 -10.75
C MET A 476 13.08 -7.48 -11.68
N ASN A 477 12.63 -6.49 -12.47
CA ASN A 477 11.57 -6.68 -13.45
C ASN A 477 11.95 -7.71 -14.56
N LYS A 478 13.24 -7.74 -14.95
CA LYS A 478 13.73 -8.71 -15.97
C LYS A 478 14.06 -10.08 -15.39
N THR A 479 14.31 -10.19 -14.11
CA THR A 479 14.77 -11.42 -13.44
C THR A 479 13.71 -12.07 -12.58
N ALA A 480 13.57 -11.62 -11.33
CA ALA A 480 12.74 -12.24 -10.29
C ALA A 480 11.25 -11.91 -10.39
N PHE A 481 10.90 -10.73 -10.92
CA PHE A 481 9.53 -10.22 -10.99
C PHE A 481 9.09 -9.99 -12.45
N ARG A 482 9.20 -11.02 -13.29
CA ARG A 482 8.76 -10.96 -14.69
C ARG A 482 7.24 -10.76 -14.77
N GLY A 483 6.78 -9.97 -15.74
CA GLY A 483 5.36 -9.70 -15.98
C GLY A 483 5.08 -8.22 -16.25
N LYS A 484 3.87 -7.93 -16.71
CA LYS A 484 3.42 -6.55 -16.94
C LYS A 484 2.81 -5.99 -15.64
N PRO A 485 3.08 -4.73 -15.28
CA PRO A 485 2.42 -4.09 -14.14
C PRO A 485 0.90 -3.98 -14.40
N VAL A 486 0.12 -4.12 -13.34
CA VAL A 486 -1.35 -4.00 -13.42
C VAL A 486 -1.71 -2.60 -13.89
N PRO A 487 -2.61 -2.48 -14.89
CA PRO A 487 -3.09 -1.19 -15.35
C PRO A 487 -3.71 -0.39 -14.20
N PHE A 488 -3.34 0.87 -14.08
CA PHE A 488 -3.96 1.78 -13.11
C PHE A 488 -5.29 2.27 -13.68
N VAL A 489 -6.36 1.57 -13.34
CA VAL A 489 -7.73 1.97 -13.66
C VAL A 489 -8.37 2.42 -12.35
N MET A 490 -8.41 3.72 -12.11
CA MET A 490 -9.05 4.28 -10.92
C MET A 490 -9.75 5.60 -11.28
N GLU A 491 -10.95 5.77 -10.78
CA GLU A 491 -11.60 7.09 -10.78
C GLU A 491 -10.85 8.01 -9.82
N LEU A 492 -10.65 9.25 -10.26
CA LEU A 492 -10.17 10.27 -9.35
C LEU A 492 -11.34 10.67 -8.43
N PRO A 493 -11.27 10.37 -7.12
CA PRO A 493 -12.35 10.71 -6.20
C PRO A 493 -12.54 12.22 -6.13
N ASN A 494 -13.77 12.70 -5.89
CA ASN A 494 -14.00 14.11 -5.63
C ASN A 494 -13.22 14.57 -4.38
N TYR A 495 -12.75 15.83 -4.38
CA TYR A 495 -12.07 16.37 -3.21
C TYR A 495 -13.05 16.51 -2.05
N ARG A 496 -12.74 15.86 -0.95
CA ARG A 496 -13.50 15.92 0.29
C ARG A 496 -12.60 16.36 1.44
N MET A 497 -13.15 17.11 2.38
CA MET A 497 -12.41 17.43 3.61
C MET A 497 -12.40 16.20 4.52
N PRO A 498 -11.23 15.84 5.06
CA PRO A 498 -11.13 14.70 5.96
C PRO A 498 -11.92 14.91 7.25
N GLY A 499 -12.58 13.86 7.73
CA GLY A 499 -13.29 13.88 9.00
C GLY A 499 -12.30 13.88 10.17
N LEU A 500 -12.34 14.87 11.04
CA LEU A 500 -11.42 14.99 12.18
C LEU A 500 -11.40 13.74 13.08
N LYS A 501 -12.55 13.11 13.30
CA LYS A 501 -12.67 11.87 14.09
C LYS A 501 -11.94 10.70 13.44
N SER A 502 -12.06 10.56 12.11
CA SER A 502 -11.41 9.48 11.34
C SER A 502 -9.88 9.65 11.35
N VAL A 503 -9.40 10.88 11.13
CA VAL A 503 -7.97 11.21 11.19
C VAL A 503 -7.42 10.93 12.59
N ALA A 504 -8.10 11.36 13.66
CA ALA A 504 -7.66 11.13 15.04
C ALA A 504 -7.58 9.63 15.39
N LEU A 505 -8.55 8.84 14.95
CA LEU A 505 -8.55 7.39 15.16
C LEU A 505 -7.40 6.71 14.43
N LEU A 506 -7.18 7.06 13.16
CA LEU A 506 -6.07 6.55 12.36
C LEU A 506 -4.71 6.90 13.00
N LEU A 507 -4.54 8.14 13.46
CA LEU A 507 -3.31 8.56 14.14
C LEU A 507 -3.06 7.77 15.42
N TRP A 508 -4.11 7.52 16.21
CA TRP A 508 -4.03 6.72 17.43
C TRP A 508 -3.60 5.27 17.12
N GLU A 509 -4.20 4.64 16.11
CA GLU A 509 -3.83 3.29 15.69
C GLU A 509 -2.36 3.22 15.24
N LYS A 510 -1.90 4.18 14.41
CA LYS A 510 -0.52 4.24 13.96
C LYS A 510 0.47 4.50 15.10
N ALA A 511 0.14 5.41 16.02
CA ALA A 511 0.93 5.68 17.22
C ALA A 511 1.04 4.44 18.12
N LYS A 512 -0.08 3.75 18.36
CA LYS A 512 -0.13 2.51 19.15
C LYS A 512 0.72 1.40 18.52
N ASP A 513 0.58 1.17 17.22
CA ASP A 513 1.37 0.18 16.48
C ASP A 513 2.87 0.48 16.55
N PHE A 514 3.26 1.76 16.44
CA PHE A 514 4.65 2.18 16.57
C PHE A 514 5.19 1.94 17.97
N LEU A 515 4.45 2.36 19.01
CA LEU A 515 4.83 2.17 20.40
C LEU A 515 5.02 0.68 20.74
N GLN A 516 4.09 -0.19 20.34
CA GLN A 516 4.22 -1.62 20.57
C GLN A 516 5.50 -2.21 19.95
N ARG A 517 5.85 -1.77 18.74
CA ARG A 517 7.09 -2.22 18.08
C ARG A 517 8.34 -1.63 18.72
N ALA A 518 8.28 -0.37 19.14
CA ALA A 518 9.37 0.29 19.85
C ALA A 518 9.70 -0.47 21.13
N PHE A 519 8.71 -0.79 21.94
CA PHE A 519 8.91 -1.49 23.20
C PHE A 519 9.27 -2.99 23.04
N THR A 520 8.92 -3.65 21.95
CA THR A 520 9.25 -5.08 21.78
C THR A 520 10.57 -5.31 21.07
N VAL A 521 10.79 -4.67 19.92
CA VAL A 521 11.94 -4.98 19.05
C VAL A 521 13.12 -4.06 19.36
N ILE A 522 12.87 -2.73 19.45
CA ILE A 522 13.97 -1.77 19.57
C ILE A 522 14.54 -1.80 21.00
N PHE A 523 13.67 -1.87 22.00
CA PHE A 523 14.10 -1.99 23.40
C PHE A 523 15.01 -3.22 23.63
N LEU A 524 14.62 -4.38 23.12
CA LEU A 524 15.47 -5.58 23.23
C LEU A 524 16.81 -5.40 22.51
N ALA A 525 16.77 -4.80 21.33
CA ALA A 525 17.99 -4.53 20.55
C ALA A 525 18.92 -3.53 21.26
N THR A 526 18.39 -2.49 21.90
CA THR A 526 19.22 -1.52 22.66
C THR A 526 19.86 -2.15 23.88
N ILE A 527 19.16 -3.01 24.62
CA ILE A 527 19.75 -3.75 25.74
C ILE A 527 20.90 -4.66 25.26
N ILE A 528 20.70 -5.37 24.13
CA ILE A 528 21.74 -6.23 23.57
C ILE A 528 22.98 -5.41 23.19
N ILE A 529 22.80 -4.25 22.57
CA ILE A 529 23.94 -3.39 22.20
C ILE A 529 24.62 -2.80 23.44
N TRP A 530 23.85 -2.31 24.42
CA TRP A 530 24.41 -1.86 25.67
C TRP A 530 25.27 -2.95 26.31
N PHE A 531 24.77 -4.20 26.35
CA PHE A 531 25.53 -5.34 26.86
C PHE A 531 26.82 -5.57 26.08
N LEU A 532 26.76 -5.58 24.75
CA LEU A 532 27.91 -5.76 23.88
C LEU A 532 28.94 -4.61 23.97
N GLN A 533 28.51 -3.40 24.30
CA GLN A 533 29.39 -2.23 24.50
C GLN A 533 30.02 -2.21 25.91
N SER A 534 29.32 -2.69 26.92
CA SER A 534 29.71 -2.57 28.32
C SER A 534 30.58 -3.71 28.82
N PHE A 535 30.62 -4.85 28.12
CA PHE A 535 31.31 -6.06 28.61
C PHE A 535 32.39 -6.55 27.64
N ASP A 536 33.47 -7.11 28.21
CA ASP A 536 34.50 -7.85 27.50
C ASP A 536 34.15 -9.35 27.35
N THR A 537 35.04 -10.16 26.76
CA THR A 537 34.86 -11.61 26.57
C THR A 537 34.83 -12.39 27.90
N ARG A 538 35.24 -11.77 29.02
CA ARG A 538 35.23 -12.35 30.37
C ARG A 538 34.10 -11.84 31.23
N LEU A 539 33.18 -11.06 30.62
CA LEU A 539 32.05 -10.40 31.29
C LEU A 539 32.49 -9.38 32.37
N ASN A 540 33.68 -8.80 32.24
CA ASN A 540 34.07 -7.64 33.04
C ASN A 540 33.55 -6.36 32.36
N VAL A 541 33.22 -5.38 33.18
CA VAL A 541 32.84 -4.05 32.69
C VAL A 541 34.07 -3.38 32.11
N VAL A 542 33.94 -2.90 30.89
CA VAL A 542 35.03 -2.30 30.12
C VAL A 542 35.06 -0.78 30.31
N ALA A 543 36.21 -0.29 30.78
CA ALA A 543 36.44 1.16 30.87
C ALA A 543 36.75 1.80 29.50
N ASP A 544 37.35 1.03 28.58
CA ASP A 544 37.69 1.46 27.21
C ASP A 544 36.87 0.67 26.20
N SER A 545 36.04 1.37 25.43
CA SER A 545 35.17 0.78 24.39
C SER A 545 35.91 -0.09 23.35
N ALA A 546 37.24 0.08 23.20
CA ALA A 546 38.04 -0.70 22.28
C ALA A 546 38.15 -2.20 22.66
N ASN A 547 37.94 -2.51 23.94
CA ASN A 547 38.01 -3.89 24.48
C ASN A 547 36.62 -4.54 24.62
N SER A 548 35.56 -3.88 24.19
CA SER A 548 34.20 -4.39 24.28
C SER A 548 33.92 -5.53 23.29
N LEU A 549 32.95 -6.37 23.63
CA LEU A 549 32.46 -7.42 22.71
C LEU A 549 32.04 -6.83 21.35
N LEU A 550 31.44 -5.65 21.33
CA LEU A 550 31.04 -4.98 20.10
C LEU A 550 32.25 -4.57 19.25
N ALA A 551 33.33 -4.09 19.88
CA ALA A 551 34.56 -3.76 19.18
C ALA A 551 35.23 -5.00 18.57
N LEU A 552 35.21 -6.15 19.26
CA LEU A 552 35.71 -7.44 18.74
C LEU A 552 34.92 -7.89 17.51
N ILE A 553 33.60 -7.78 17.56
CA ILE A 553 32.73 -8.05 16.39
C ILE A 553 33.07 -7.09 15.25
N GLY A 554 33.27 -5.81 15.56
CA GLY A 554 33.71 -4.79 14.60
C GLY A 554 35.05 -5.14 13.96
N GLN A 555 36.05 -5.58 14.75
CA GLN A 555 37.35 -6.04 14.27
C GLN A 555 37.25 -7.26 13.34
N PHE A 556 36.37 -8.20 13.65
CA PHE A 556 36.12 -9.39 12.82
C PHE A 556 35.49 -9.03 11.47
N ILE A 557 34.61 -8.04 11.44
CA ILE A 557 33.89 -7.61 10.23
C ILE A 557 34.68 -6.58 9.41
N ALA A 558 35.56 -5.78 10.04
CA ALA A 558 36.33 -4.72 9.43
C ALA A 558 37.08 -5.11 8.13
N PRO A 559 37.66 -6.34 8.01
CA PRO A 559 38.35 -6.77 6.79
C PRO A 559 37.46 -6.74 5.54
N ILE A 560 36.15 -6.94 5.68
CA ILE A 560 35.19 -6.90 4.58
C ILE A 560 35.12 -5.51 3.94
N PHE A 561 35.40 -4.46 4.73
CA PHE A 561 35.34 -3.07 4.31
C PHE A 561 36.70 -2.48 3.89
N ARG A 562 37.81 -3.24 4.00
CA ARG A 562 39.13 -2.79 3.52
C ARG A 562 39.13 -2.38 2.04
N PRO A 563 38.51 -3.15 1.09
CA PRO A 563 38.45 -2.74 -0.31
C PRO A 563 37.69 -1.43 -0.56
N LEU A 564 36.83 -1.05 0.37
CA LEU A 564 36.01 0.16 0.32
C LEU A 564 36.75 1.40 0.94
N GLY A 565 37.95 1.19 1.49
CA GLY A 565 38.75 2.24 2.09
C GLY A 565 38.40 2.63 3.54
N PHE A 566 37.44 1.96 4.18
CA PHE A 566 37.05 2.19 5.58
C PHE A 566 37.09 0.90 6.42
N GLY A 567 38.12 0.08 6.25
CA GLY A 567 38.33 -1.16 6.98
C GLY A 567 38.82 -1.00 8.42
N ASP A 568 38.53 0.13 9.07
CA ASP A 568 38.77 0.34 10.49
C ASP A 568 37.61 -0.25 11.33
N TRP A 569 37.94 -0.89 12.45
CA TRP A 569 36.96 -1.51 13.32
C TRP A 569 35.93 -0.52 13.89
N ARG A 570 36.32 0.75 14.09
CA ARG A 570 35.41 1.83 14.55
C ARG A 570 34.31 2.09 13.55
N CYS A 571 34.63 2.10 12.26
CA CYS A 571 33.66 2.22 11.18
C CYS A 571 32.72 1.01 11.14
N ALA A 572 33.24 -0.20 11.26
CA ALA A 572 32.45 -1.43 11.29
C ALA A 572 31.50 -1.45 12.50
N THR A 573 31.99 -1.10 13.69
CA THR A 573 31.21 -0.97 14.92
C THR A 573 30.08 0.04 14.77
N ALA A 574 30.37 1.20 14.19
CA ALA A 574 29.35 2.22 13.93
C ALA A 574 28.26 1.74 12.94
N LEU A 575 28.63 0.97 11.92
CA LEU A 575 27.67 0.40 10.98
C LEU A 575 26.78 -0.66 11.64
N ILE A 576 27.31 -1.44 12.60
CA ILE A 576 26.53 -2.41 13.39
C ILE A 576 25.53 -1.68 14.29
N SER A 577 25.95 -0.62 14.98
CA SER A 577 25.06 0.23 15.78
C SER A 577 24.00 0.88 14.88
N GLY A 578 24.37 1.35 13.70
CA GLY A 578 23.49 1.91 12.69
C GLY A 578 22.50 0.91 12.05
N PHE A 579 22.71 -0.37 12.25
CA PHE A 579 21.72 -1.39 11.89
C PHE A 579 20.51 -1.34 12.83
N ILE A 580 20.68 -0.97 14.08
CA ILE A 580 19.57 -0.79 15.02
C ILE A 580 18.86 0.50 14.72
N ALA A 581 19.60 1.61 14.75
CA ALA A 581 19.10 2.95 14.47
C ALA A 581 20.14 3.71 13.65
N LYS A 582 19.76 4.22 12.48
CA LYS A 582 20.71 4.83 11.54
C LYS A 582 21.46 6.03 12.12
N GLU A 583 20.82 6.82 12.95
CA GLU A 583 21.40 7.96 13.65
C GLU A 583 22.53 7.57 14.61
N SER A 584 22.49 6.35 15.16
CA SER A 584 23.54 5.85 16.06
C SER A 584 24.90 5.69 15.39
N VAL A 585 24.99 5.70 14.06
CA VAL A 585 26.27 5.70 13.34
C VAL A 585 27.13 6.87 13.76
N VAL A 586 26.53 8.08 13.81
CA VAL A 586 27.28 9.32 14.14
C VAL A 586 27.69 9.34 15.59
N SER A 587 26.76 9.06 16.51
CA SER A 587 27.05 9.05 17.95
C SER A 587 28.10 8.01 18.32
N THR A 588 28.01 6.80 17.75
CA THR A 588 29.03 5.76 17.96
C THR A 588 30.40 6.19 17.44
N LEU A 589 30.47 6.76 16.24
CA LEU A 589 31.74 7.28 15.71
C LEU A 589 32.34 8.39 16.59
N GLN A 590 31.52 9.32 17.08
CA GLN A 590 32.00 10.41 17.97
C GLN A 590 32.53 9.84 19.29
N VAL A 591 31.86 8.89 19.89
CA VAL A 591 32.33 8.22 21.11
C VAL A 591 33.63 7.48 20.87
N LEU A 592 33.74 6.68 19.81
CA LEU A 592 34.93 5.89 19.49
C LEU A 592 36.13 6.73 19.01
N LEU A 593 35.90 7.99 18.57
CA LEU A 593 36.96 8.94 18.21
C LEU A 593 37.49 9.71 19.43
N GLY A 594 36.77 9.66 20.58
CA GLY A 594 37.24 10.34 21.80
C GLY A 594 37.49 11.84 21.64
N GLY A 595 36.68 12.53 20.79
CA GLY A 595 36.85 13.96 20.47
C GLY A 595 37.79 14.26 19.33
N ALA A 596 38.47 13.27 18.73
CA ALA A 596 39.28 13.47 17.52
C ALA A 596 38.39 13.75 16.30
N ALA A 597 38.87 14.53 15.35
CA ALA A 597 38.13 14.80 14.12
C ALA A 597 38.03 13.53 13.25
N ILE A 598 36.89 13.30 12.60
CA ILE A 598 36.70 12.15 11.73
C ILE A 598 37.65 12.12 10.54
N SER A 599 38.20 13.26 10.16
CA SER A 599 39.24 13.38 9.14
C SER A 599 40.57 12.72 9.53
N SER A 600 40.78 12.40 10.81
CA SER A 600 41.94 11.61 11.26
C SER A 600 41.77 10.12 10.99
N LEU A 601 40.49 9.64 10.88
CA LEU A 601 40.17 8.25 10.65
C LEU A 601 39.97 7.93 9.17
N LEU A 602 39.34 8.82 8.42
CA LEU A 602 38.92 8.61 7.04
C LEU A 602 39.50 9.71 6.12
N THR A 603 39.86 9.31 4.91
CA THR A 603 40.17 10.24 3.83
C THR A 603 38.85 10.67 3.13
N THR A 604 38.89 11.76 2.36
CA THR A 604 37.74 12.21 1.57
C THR A 604 37.18 11.09 0.67
N ARG A 605 38.09 10.33 0.05
CA ARG A 605 37.76 9.17 -0.78
C ARG A 605 37.00 8.08 0.02
N SER A 606 37.50 7.74 1.19
CA SER A 606 36.90 6.77 2.09
C SER A 606 35.55 7.27 2.65
N ALA A 607 35.44 8.57 2.90
CA ALA A 607 34.19 9.20 3.36
C ALA A 607 33.09 9.13 2.30
N ILE A 608 33.41 9.35 1.01
CA ILE A 608 32.45 9.16 -0.09
C ILE A 608 31.95 7.71 -0.13
N SER A 609 32.86 6.74 -0.07
CA SER A 609 32.52 5.32 -0.08
C SER A 609 31.65 4.94 1.14
N PHE A 610 31.97 5.43 2.32
CA PHE A 610 31.20 5.22 3.53
C PHE A 610 29.79 5.82 3.43
N LEU A 611 29.65 7.03 2.89
CA LEU A 611 28.37 7.68 2.66
C LEU A 611 27.50 6.88 1.67
N VAL A 612 28.09 6.41 0.57
CA VAL A 612 27.37 5.57 -0.41
C VAL A 612 26.96 4.23 0.19
N PHE A 613 27.83 3.62 0.99
CA PHE A 613 27.48 2.39 1.71
C PHE A 613 26.33 2.62 2.69
N THR A 614 26.40 3.67 3.51
CA THR A 614 25.35 3.99 4.50
C THR A 614 24.02 4.39 3.86
N LEU A 615 24.04 4.94 2.65
CA LEU A 615 22.86 5.20 1.85
C LEU A 615 22.12 3.91 1.48
N LEU A 616 22.86 2.88 1.02
CA LEU A 616 22.29 1.73 0.32
C LEU A 616 22.15 0.46 1.19
N TYR A 617 22.94 0.32 2.27
CA TYR A 617 22.90 -0.88 3.07
C TYR A 617 21.58 -1.04 3.81
N THR A 618 21.34 -2.25 4.30
CA THR A 618 20.10 -2.68 4.93
C THR A 618 19.46 -1.61 5.84
N PRO A 619 18.14 -1.46 5.86
CA PRO A 619 17.46 -0.49 6.73
C PRO A 619 17.59 -0.89 8.22
N CYS A 620 17.08 -0.05 9.11
CA CYS A 620 17.08 -0.32 10.54
C CYS A 620 16.28 -1.58 10.92
N VAL A 621 16.56 -2.14 12.10
CA VAL A 621 15.89 -3.36 12.63
C VAL A 621 14.37 -3.24 12.60
N ALA A 622 13.81 -2.06 12.91
CA ALA A 622 12.36 -1.82 12.84
C ALA A 622 11.80 -2.00 11.42
N ALA A 623 12.53 -1.52 10.42
CA ALA A 623 12.11 -1.71 9.02
C ALA A 623 12.22 -3.17 8.58
N ILE A 624 13.28 -3.89 9.01
CA ILE A 624 13.44 -5.33 8.72
C ILE A 624 12.33 -6.15 9.38
N ALA A 625 11.97 -5.84 10.62
CA ALA A 625 10.85 -6.48 11.31
C ALA A 625 9.53 -6.25 10.54
N THR A 626 9.35 -5.05 9.95
CA THR A 626 8.20 -4.74 9.10
C THR A 626 8.26 -5.50 7.77
N ILE A 627 9.42 -5.56 7.10
CA ILE A 627 9.63 -6.37 5.88
C ILE A 627 9.28 -7.83 6.14
N ARG A 628 9.72 -8.39 7.27
CA ARG A 628 9.42 -9.77 7.66
C ARG A 628 7.92 -10.01 7.77
N ARG A 629 7.17 -9.08 8.38
CA ARG A 629 5.72 -9.17 8.51
C ARG A 629 5.02 -9.08 7.16
N GLU A 630 5.48 -8.18 6.28
CA GLU A 630 4.84 -7.96 4.97
C GLU A 630 5.21 -9.05 3.93
N LEU A 631 6.37 -9.70 4.05
CA LEU A 631 6.77 -10.81 3.17
C LEU A 631 6.39 -12.19 3.72
N ASP A 632 5.94 -12.25 4.98
CA ASP A 632 5.56 -13.47 5.72
C ASP A 632 6.57 -14.64 5.58
N SER A 633 7.86 -14.31 5.49
CA SER A 633 8.92 -15.31 5.32
C SER A 633 10.25 -14.84 5.91
N ARG A 634 10.80 -15.64 6.84
CA ARG A 634 12.12 -15.39 7.43
C ARG A 634 13.23 -15.46 6.37
N LEU A 635 13.17 -16.48 5.49
CA LEU A 635 14.18 -16.70 4.46
C LEU A 635 14.23 -15.57 3.44
N LYS A 636 13.05 -15.10 2.98
CA LYS A 636 12.95 -13.96 2.06
C LYS A 636 13.49 -12.69 2.71
N THR A 637 13.22 -12.47 4.00
CA THR A 637 13.74 -11.29 4.73
C THR A 637 15.25 -11.30 4.82
N VAL A 638 15.87 -12.45 5.14
CA VAL A 638 17.33 -12.60 5.14
C VAL A 638 17.88 -12.35 3.73
N GLY A 639 17.23 -12.90 2.70
CA GLY A 639 17.60 -12.63 1.29
C GLY A 639 17.58 -11.14 0.94
N VAL A 640 16.60 -10.37 1.43
CA VAL A 640 16.53 -8.91 1.26
C VAL A 640 17.72 -8.22 1.91
N VAL A 641 18.05 -8.56 3.14
CA VAL A 641 19.19 -7.98 3.88
C VAL A 641 20.50 -8.25 3.13
N VAL A 642 20.73 -9.50 2.73
CA VAL A 642 21.92 -9.89 1.97
C VAL A 642 22.00 -9.15 0.65
N LEU A 643 20.90 -9.10 -0.10
CA LEU A 643 20.85 -8.38 -1.38
C LEU A 643 21.20 -6.88 -1.21
N GLN A 644 20.60 -6.21 -0.23
CA GLN A 644 20.85 -4.80 0.01
C GLN A 644 22.28 -4.52 0.46
N CYS A 645 22.83 -5.34 1.36
CA CYS A 645 24.24 -5.22 1.76
C CYS A 645 25.19 -5.49 0.60
N SER A 646 24.89 -6.45 -0.28
CA SER A 646 25.71 -6.75 -1.46
C SER A 646 25.67 -5.61 -2.48
N VAL A 647 24.50 -5.05 -2.76
CA VAL A 647 24.37 -3.86 -3.63
C VAL A 647 25.10 -2.67 -3.05
N ALA A 648 24.95 -2.42 -1.74
CA ALA A 648 25.67 -1.34 -1.05
C ALA A 648 27.18 -1.50 -1.16
N TRP A 649 27.68 -2.73 -0.97
CA TRP A 649 29.09 -3.03 -1.07
C TRP A 649 29.66 -2.79 -2.47
N VAL A 650 28.98 -3.30 -3.50
CA VAL A 650 29.39 -3.13 -4.90
C VAL A 650 29.38 -1.65 -5.31
N VAL A 651 28.31 -0.93 -5.01
CA VAL A 651 28.20 0.49 -5.39
C VAL A 651 29.19 1.36 -4.62
N ALA A 652 29.43 1.08 -3.32
CA ALA A 652 30.42 1.77 -2.53
C ALA A 652 31.85 1.50 -3.03
N PHE A 653 32.16 0.27 -3.47
CA PHE A 653 33.43 -0.08 -4.10
C PHE A 653 33.64 0.71 -5.40
N VAL A 654 32.64 0.78 -6.26
CA VAL A 654 32.67 1.58 -7.49
C VAL A 654 32.87 3.06 -7.16
N ALA A 655 32.15 3.58 -6.17
CA ALA A 655 32.32 4.97 -5.72
C ALA A 655 33.72 5.25 -5.18
N TYR A 656 34.30 4.30 -4.42
CA TYR A 656 35.68 4.37 -3.95
C TYR A 656 36.69 4.38 -5.10
N ALA A 657 36.48 3.53 -6.11
CA ALA A 657 37.34 3.48 -7.28
C ALA A 657 37.27 4.79 -8.10
N ILE A 658 36.08 5.31 -8.36
CA ILE A 658 35.86 6.56 -9.10
C ILE A 658 36.48 7.74 -8.34
N ALA A 659 36.26 7.86 -7.03
CA ALA A 659 36.84 8.91 -6.19
C ALA A 659 38.37 8.85 -6.09
N GLY A 660 38.98 7.78 -6.56
CA GLY A 660 40.44 7.67 -6.67
C GLY A 660 41.01 8.08 -8.02
N LEU A 661 40.16 8.33 -9.01
CA LEU A 661 40.52 8.79 -10.34
C LEU A 661 40.42 10.31 -10.46
N VAL A 662 39.70 10.93 -9.55
CA VAL A 662 39.53 12.40 -9.41
C VAL A 662 40.38 12.91 -8.25
#